data_4842cb337613d359f08840293b0c1f38
#
_entry.id   4842cb337613d359f08840293b0c1f38
#
_cell.length_a   1.000
_cell.length_b   1.000
_cell.length_c   1.000
_cell.angle_alpha   90.00
_cell.angle_beta   90.00
_cell.angle_gamma   90.00
#
_symmetry.space_group_name_H-M   'P 1'
#
loop_
_entity.id
_entity.type
_entity.pdbx_description
1 polymer ?
#
loop_
_entity_poly.entity_id
_entity_poly.type
_entity_poly.pdbx_seq_one_letter_code
_entity_poly.pdbx_strand_id
1 'polypeptide(L)'
;MRPLGVQGQPKSSRSKLARMGWNSFIVAAMIGIPLLLVFGMELIGRGTVHETWTWLTANWKLFELNALIVFLVFVLIYCIIGSLVMSAGISALLLSIVSLISYFKVKLIGEPFFPWDIFLNKESMNILPLVTTRTALVRIGLIFAIVAVIFLFRLWVPRLSLRPVTRVVLGALCIFALYSFGVRAPWVGTLLDRAGVNEIVWNQQENYGTNGLSLAFTMNVKNTIVPKPPGYSEPTMASLAESLNEMVGPSTANAASGVKPNVIFIMNEAFWDPTLLPNVSFSEDPVPTVHRLQQESTSGYLLSPQFGGGTSNVEFEVLTGQSMSFLPAGSVPYQQYISKPIPSMASYFKGLGYKSAAIHSYEGWFWNRENVYKHMGFDSFQSKDGFQNPEYRGDFIADDEVSKSIIKEVESNDNPTFIYAVTMQNHGPYDDHRYGSDNPVKVQGSLDDAARDTLETYVHGARDADSSLQLLIDHFQKSNEPTIIVFYGDHLPMLGYDYDVYVQSGFIHTAKSDQWSLEELKKMHSVPFVMWSNFDMAKEQVPVLSNSFLSAYVLDRLQMEKPAALAYNAELSKKIPGLLRNLVIDSDGQMHASVPASAAADVEKYRELQYDEMFGKQYLAKYTGAPSTAAAADPEGGGAVPNAGGH
;
A
#
# COMPACT_ATOMS: atom_id res chain seq x y z
N MET A 1 -68.53 30.73 51.50
CA MET A 1 -68.97 29.94 50.32
C MET A 1 -67.78 29.67 49.42
N ARG A 2 -67.33 28.41 49.38
CA ARG A 2 -66.27 27.93 48.47
C ARG A 2 -66.94 27.50 47.14
N PRO A 3 -66.41 27.88 45.94
CA PRO A 3 -66.95 27.29 44.74
C PRO A 3 -66.23 25.97 44.45
N LEU A 4 -67.00 25.02 43.98
CA LEU A 4 -66.79 23.63 43.68
C LEU A 4 -65.73 23.43 42.57
N GLY A 5 -65.01 22.30 42.69
CA GLY A 5 -63.92 21.89 41.82
C GLY A 5 -64.35 21.63 40.37
N VAL A 6 -63.50 22.04 39.48
CA VAL A 6 -63.55 21.62 38.06
C VAL A 6 -62.84 20.26 37.96
N GLN A 7 -63.64 19.24 37.71
CA GLN A 7 -63.16 17.87 37.39
C GLN A 7 -62.30 17.94 36.14
N GLY A 8 -61.09 17.43 36.25
CA GLY A 8 -60.18 17.27 35.11
C GLY A 8 -60.77 16.33 34.04
N GLN A 9 -60.95 16.85 32.85
CA GLN A 9 -61.28 16.02 31.68
C GLN A 9 -60.24 14.94 31.48
N PRO A 10 -60.68 13.68 31.14
CA PRO A 10 -59.74 12.59 30.82
C PRO A 10 -58.95 12.97 29.58
N LYS A 11 -57.60 12.97 29.68
CA LYS A 11 -56.69 13.16 28.53
C LYS A 11 -57.07 12.16 27.44
N SER A 12 -57.56 12.67 26.31
CA SER A 12 -58.17 11.90 25.26
C SER A 12 -57.28 10.74 24.74
N SER A 13 -57.90 9.60 24.40
CA SER A 13 -57.21 8.44 23.79
C SER A 13 -56.45 8.81 22.52
N ARG A 14 -56.87 9.85 21.81
CA ARG A 14 -56.13 10.45 20.66
C ARG A 14 -54.72 10.94 21.02
N SER A 15 -54.48 11.41 22.23
CA SER A 15 -53.15 11.87 22.64
C SER A 15 -52.19 10.69 22.94
N LYS A 16 -52.73 9.55 23.37
CA LYS A 16 -51.92 8.31 23.57
C LYS A 16 -51.55 7.65 22.26
N LEU A 17 -52.48 7.53 21.31
CA LEU A 17 -52.23 7.00 19.97
C LEU A 17 -51.22 7.86 19.19
N ALA A 18 -51.36 9.16 19.25
CA ALA A 18 -50.38 10.08 18.63
C ALA A 18 -48.97 9.96 19.23
N ARG A 19 -48.87 9.77 20.56
CA ARG A 19 -47.60 9.48 21.22
C ARG A 19 -47.01 8.12 20.83
N MET A 20 -47.83 7.08 20.75
CA MET A 20 -47.40 5.76 20.29
C MET A 20 -46.87 5.83 18.85
N GLY A 21 -47.65 6.44 17.94
CA GLY A 21 -47.22 6.60 16.55
C GLY A 21 -45.89 7.39 16.42
N TRP A 22 -45.72 8.45 17.22
CA TRP A 22 -44.51 9.24 17.26
C TRP A 22 -43.30 8.44 17.79
N ASN A 23 -43.47 7.67 18.88
CA ASN A 23 -42.41 6.84 19.41
C ASN A 23 -42.02 5.73 18.43
N SER A 24 -42.99 5.12 17.75
CA SER A 24 -42.73 4.11 16.69
C SER A 24 -41.96 4.71 15.52
N PHE A 25 -42.31 5.92 15.09
CA PHE A 25 -41.58 6.67 14.06
C PHE A 25 -40.12 6.92 14.47
N ILE A 26 -39.87 7.30 15.72
CA ILE A 26 -38.53 7.53 16.23
C ILE A 26 -37.70 6.25 16.20
N VAL A 27 -38.26 5.15 16.69
CA VAL A 27 -37.58 3.84 16.70
C VAL A 27 -37.28 3.40 15.26
N ALA A 28 -38.26 3.54 14.37
CA ALA A 28 -38.07 3.25 12.93
C ALA A 28 -36.99 4.13 12.30
N ALA A 29 -36.96 5.42 12.62
CA ALA A 29 -35.92 6.34 12.14
C ALA A 29 -34.54 6.02 12.72
N MET A 30 -34.42 5.67 14.00
CA MET A 30 -33.17 5.28 14.63
C MET A 30 -32.56 4.03 13.99
N ILE A 31 -33.36 3.12 13.48
CA ILE A 31 -32.90 1.90 12.77
C ILE A 31 -32.72 2.21 11.27
N GLY A 32 -33.69 2.87 10.66
CA GLY A 32 -33.69 3.10 9.20
C GLY A 32 -32.60 4.05 8.73
N ILE A 33 -32.26 5.09 9.51
CA ILE A 33 -31.22 6.05 9.12
C ILE A 33 -29.84 5.35 8.95
N PRO A 34 -29.33 4.54 9.90
CA PRO A 34 -28.07 3.83 9.71
C PRO A 34 -28.07 2.89 8.49
N LEU A 35 -29.16 2.17 8.24
CA LEU A 35 -29.29 1.30 7.06
C LEU A 35 -29.18 2.10 5.76
N LEU A 36 -29.86 3.25 5.67
CA LEU A 36 -29.78 4.16 4.51
C LEU A 36 -28.38 4.77 4.36
N LEU A 37 -27.73 5.12 5.47
CA LEU A 37 -26.38 5.66 5.46
C LEU A 37 -25.38 4.62 4.92
N VAL A 38 -25.44 3.37 5.37
CA VAL A 38 -24.58 2.30 4.85
C VAL A 38 -24.86 2.08 3.36
N PHE A 39 -26.11 2.01 2.95
CA PHE A 39 -26.44 1.89 1.54
C PHE A 39 -25.85 3.03 0.71
N GLY A 40 -25.92 4.27 1.21
CA GLY A 40 -25.32 5.43 0.57
C GLY A 40 -23.78 5.38 0.50
N MET A 41 -23.14 4.90 1.56
CA MET A 41 -21.68 4.68 1.59
C MET A 41 -21.24 3.66 0.54
N GLU A 42 -21.89 2.52 0.51
CA GLU A 42 -21.60 1.45 -0.45
C GLU A 42 -21.91 1.87 -1.89
N LEU A 43 -22.96 2.67 -2.10
CA LEU A 43 -23.30 3.24 -3.41
C LEU A 43 -22.17 4.17 -3.93
N ILE A 44 -21.59 4.97 -3.07
CA ILE A 44 -20.46 5.83 -3.44
C ILE A 44 -19.25 4.96 -3.81
N GLY A 45 -18.94 3.94 -3.01
CA GLY A 45 -17.79 3.06 -3.21
C GLY A 45 -17.91 2.17 -4.46
N ARG A 46 -19.07 1.56 -4.67
CA ARG A 46 -19.33 0.61 -5.78
C ARG A 46 -19.73 1.29 -7.08
N GLY A 47 -20.22 2.52 -7.01
CA GLY A 47 -20.53 3.35 -8.19
C GLY A 47 -21.93 3.18 -8.75
N THR A 48 -22.61 2.02 -8.61
CA THR A 48 -23.95 1.79 -9.15
C THR A 48 -24.93 1.22 -8.10
N VAL A 49 -26.22 1.53 -8.28
CA VAL A 49 -27.30 0.96 -7.43
C VAL A 49 -27.39 -0.56 -7.60
N HIS A 50 -27.14 -1.05 -8.81
CA HIS A 50 -27.20 -2.48 -9.12
C HIS A 50 -26.14 -3.27 -8.33
N GLU A 51 -24.88 -2.87 -8.41
CA GLU A 51 -23.78 -3.52 -7.67
C GLU A 51 -23.98 -3.45 -6.16
N THR A 52 -24.41 -2.27 -5.65
CA THR A 52 -24.70 -2.10 -4.23
C THR A 52 -25.81 -3.04 -3.76
N TRP A 53 -26.87 -3.17 -4.54
CA TRP A 53 -27.99 -4.07 -4.22
C TRP A 53 -27.59 -5.55 -4.30
N THR A 54 -26.82 -5.92 -5.31
CA THR A 54 -26.29 -7.28 -5.48
C THR A 54 -25.40 -7.66 -4.29
N TRP A 55 -24.48 -6.78 -3.88
CA TRP A 55 -23.67 -7.02 -2.70
C TRP A 55 -24.50 -7.15 -1.42
N LEU A 56 -25.45 -6.24 -1.20
CA LEU A 56 -26.33 -6.26 -0.03
C LEU A 56 -27.10 -7.57 0.07
N THR A 57 -27.67 -8.05 -1.03
CA THR A 57 -28.49 -9.28 -1.04
C THR A 57 -27.63 -10.53 -0.87
N ALA A 58 -26.43 -10.54 -1.43
CA ALA A 58 -25.48 -11.65 -1.27
C ALA A 58 -24.86 -11.67 0.13
N ASN A 59 -24.66 -10.51 0.77
CA ASN A 59 -23.90 -10.34 2.01
C ASN A 59 -24.73 -9.63 3.11
N TRP A 60 -26.01 -9.99 3.28
CA TRP A 60 -26.92 -9.29 4.18
C TRP A 60 -26.43 -9.22 5.64
N LYS A 61 -25.73 -10.25 6.16
CA LYS A 61 -25.12 -10.25 7.49
C LYS A 61 -24.00 -9.22 7.64
N LEU A 62 -23.17 -9.07 6.59
CA LEU A 62 -22.12 -8.06 6.56
C LEU A 62 -22.72 -6.65 6.48
N PHE A 63 -23.80 -6.48 5.72
CA PHE A 63 -24.55 -5.22 5.67
C PHE A 63 -25.12 -4.87 7.05
N GLU A 64 -25.68 -5.83 7.80
CA GLU A 64 -26.16 -5.61 9.18
C GLU A 64 -25.02 -5.21 10.12
N LEU A 65 -23.83 -5.80 10.02
CA LEU A 65 -22.66 -5.40 10.83
C LEU A 65 -22.19 -3.99 10.50
N ASN A 66 -22.12 -3.62 9.22
CA ASN A 66 -21.84 -2.25 8.81
C ASN A 66 -22.90 -1.29 9.37
N ALA A 67 -24.17 -1.66 9.30
CA ALA A 67 -25.27 -0.86 9.85
C ALA A 67 -25.18 -0.73 11.40
N LEU A 68 -24.74 -1.77 12.09
CA LEU A 68 -24.50 -1.71 13.55
C LEU A 68 -23.39 -0.69 13.88
N ILE A 69 -22.27 -0.73 13.16
CA ILE A 69 -21.17 0.22 13.38
C ILE A 69 -21.65 1.66 13.11
N VAL A 70 -22.31 1.89 11.98
CA VAL A 70 -22.87 3.20 11.64
C VAL A 70 -23.94 3.64 12.64
N PHE A 71 -24.76 2.72 13.14
CA PHE A 71 -25.71 3.00 14.21
C PHE A 71 -25.02 3.50 15.48
N LEU A 72 -23.94 2.86 15.91
CA LEU A 72 -23.16 3.29 17.09
C LEU A 72 -22.59 4.69 16.90
N VAL A 73 -22.03 4.99 15.71
CA VAL A 73 -21.52 6.32 15.35
C VAL A 73 -22.67 7.36 15.36
N PHE A 74 -23.78 7.02 14.71
CA PHE A 74 -24.96 7.89 14.65
C PHE A 74 -25.53 8.21 16.05
N VAL A 75 -25.68 7.18 16.91
CA VAL A 75 -26.15 7.37 18.30
C VAL A 75 -25.16 8.19 19.12
N LEU A 76 -23.88 8.00 18.93
CA LEU A 76 -22.83 8.80 19.58
C LEU A 76 -22.97 10.30 19.20
N ILE A 77 -23.09 10.59 17.91
CA ILE A 77 -23.34 11.95 17.41
C ILE A 77 -24.65 12.50 17.97
N TYR A 78 -25.70 11.68 18.05
CA TYR A 78 -26.96 12.07 18.66
C TYR A 78 -26.82 12.37 20.17
N CYS A 79 -26.02 11.59 20.89
CA CYS A 79 -25.74 11.86 22.31
C CYS A 79 -25.01 13.21 22.51
N ILE A 80 -24.17 13.62 21.57
CA ILE A 80 -23.48 14.91 21.62
C ILE A 80 -24.43 16.07 21.26
N ILE A 81 -25.15 15.96 20.14
CA ILE A 81 -25.94 17.07 19.56
C ILE A 81 -27.34 17.16 20.18
N GLY A 82 -27.98 16.03 20.46
CA GLY A 82 -29.33 15.97 21.02
C GLY A 82 -30.47 16.30 20.03
N SER A 83 -30.22 16.21 18.73
CA SER A 83 -31.20 16.41 17.68
C SER A 83 -31.09 15.33 16.60
N LEU A 84 -32.16 14.56 16.41
CA LEU A 84 -32.17 13.43 15.46
C LEU A 84 -31.80 13.88 14.05
N VAL A 85 -32.45 14.91 13.55
CA VAL A 85 -32.22 15.40 12.18
C VAL A 85 -30.80 15.97 12.00
N MET A 86 -30.33 16.76 12.98
CA MET A 86 -28.96 17.29 12.91
C MET A 86 -27.92 16.16 12.96
N SER A 87 -28.16 15.15 13.79
CA SER A 87 -27.27 13.99 13.88
C SER A 87 -27.29 13.18 12.59
N ALA A 88 -28.46 13.00 11.97
CA ALA A 88 -28.57 12.33 10.67
C ALA A 88 -27.84 13.10 9.57
N GLY A 89 -28.00 14.41 9.50
CA GLY A 89 -27.32 15.26 8.51
C GLY A 89 -25.80 15.27 8.70
N ILE A 90 -25.32 15.37 9.94
CA ILE A 90 -23.88 15.35 10.24
C ILE A 90 -23.30 13.95 9.98
N SER A 91 -23.99 12.89 10.36
CA SER A 91 -23.55 11.52 10.05
C SER A 91 -23.51 11.29 8.54
N ALA A 92 -24.53 11.71 7.81
CA ALA A 92 -24.57 11.61 6.35
C ALA A 92 -23.40 12.36 5.70
N LEU A 93 -23.12 13.57 6.14
CA LEU A 93 -21.99 14.36 5.64
C LEU A 93 -20.64 13.68 5.90
N LEU A 94 -20.36 13.34 7.16
CA LEU A 94 -19.08 12.73 7.55
C LEU A 94 -18.85 11.39 6.85
N LEU A 95 -19.85 10.52 6.84
CA LEU A 95 -19.71 9.18 6.24
C LEU A 95 -19.63 9.27 4.70
N SER A 96 -20.32 10.20 4.07
CA SER A 96 -20.18 10.43 2.63
C SER A 96 -18.79 10.96 2.25
N ILE A 97 -18.21 11.85 3.08
CA ILE A 97 -16.83 12.33 2.88
C ILE A 97 -15.85 11.16 2.97
N VAL A 98 -15.96 10.33 4.01
CA VAL A 98 -15.11 9.13 4.18
C VAL A 98 -15.23 8.19 2.98
N SER A 99 -16.46 7.91 2.52
CA SER A 99 -16.70 7.05 1.36
C SER A 99 -16.12 7.63 0.07
N LEU A 100 -16.25 8.94 -0.12
CA LEU A 100 -15.72 9.64 -1.29
C LEU A 100 -14.19 9.62 -1.30
N ILE A 101 -13.55 9.87 -0.16
CA ILE A 101 -12.09 9.78 -0.03
C ILE A 101 -11.64 8.36 -0.33
N SER A 102 -12.31 7.35 0.24
CA SER A 102 -11.99 5.94 -0.03
C SER A 102 -12.11 5.59 -1.52
N TYR A 103 -13.21 6.01 -2.16
CA TYR A 103 -13.42 5.82 -3.59
C TYR A 103 -12.29 6.41 -4.45
N PHE A 104 -11.87 7.64 -4.16
CA PHE A 104 -10.79 8.26 -4.93
C PHE A 104 -9.43 7.65 -4.62
N LYS A 105 -9.15 7.29 -3.36
CA LYS A 105 -7.91 6.58 -3.02
C LYS A 105 -7.78 5.26 -3.78
N VAL A 106 -8.84 4.46 -3.81
CA VAL A 106 -8.83 3.21 -4.59
C VAL A 106 -8.55 3.48 -6.06
N LYS A 107 -9.17 4.50 -6.65
CA LYS A 107 -8.95 4.84 -8.07
C LYS A 107 -7.56 5.37 -8.39
N LEU A 108 -6.93 6.10 -7.48
CA LEU A 108 -5.66 6.80 -7.74
C LEU A 108 -4.45 5.98 -7.30
N ILE A 109 -4.57 5.24 -6.22
CA ILE A 109 -3.44 4.55 -5.58
C ILE A 109 -3.71 3.08 -5.26
N GLY A 110 -4.88 2.53 -5.67
CA GLY A 110 -5.23 1.13 -5.44
C GLY A 110 -5.59 0.77 -3.99
N GLU A 111 -5.57 1.74 -3.06
CA GLU A 111 -5.78 1.49 -1.64
C GLU A 111 -7.00 2.22 -1.07
N PRO A 112 -7.83 1.57 -0.20
CA PRO A 112 -8.97 2.22 0.43
C PRO A 112 -8.54 3.24 1.50
N PHE A 113 -9.53 3.95 2.08
CA PHE A 113 -9.30 4.86 3.19
C PHE A 113 -9.17 4.10 4.51
N PHE A 114 -8.02 4.27 5.17
CA PHE A 114 -7.66 3.59 6.42
C PHE A 114 -7.82 4.47 7.66
N PRO A 115 -7.90 3.89 8.88
CA PRO A 115 -7.95 4.66 10.12
C PRO A 115 -6.78 5.63 10.32
N TRP A 116 -5.59 5.28 9.89
CA TRP A 116 -4.39 6.12 10.01
C TRP A 116 -4.34 7.28 9.02
N ASP A 117 -5.09 7.21 7.92
CA ASP A 117 -5.19 8.31 6.94
C ASP A 117 -5.78 9.60 7.56
N ILE A 118 -6.54 9.46 8.66
CA ILE A 118 -7.08 10.61 9.41
C ILE A 118 -5.95 11.54 9.91
N PHE A 119 -4.76 11.00 10.12
CA PHE A 119 -3.59 11.73 10.61
C PHE A 119 -2.69 12.26 9.47
N LEU A 120 -2.92 11.86 8.22
CA LEU A 120 -2.10 12.18 7.04
C LEU A 120 -2.64 13.40 6.28
N ASN A 121 -2.68 14.56 6.92
CA ASN A 121 -3.34 15.77 6.40
C ASN A 121 -2.72 16.35 5.12
N LYS A 122 -1.41 16.19 4.89
CA LYS A 122 -0.72 16.83 3.75
C LYS A 122 -0.99 16.15 2.41
N GLU A 123 -1.04 14.81 2.39
CA GLU A 123 -1.29 14.06 1.15
C GLU A 123 -2.73 14.15 0.67
N SER A 124 -3.69 14.20 1.60
CA SER A 124 -5.09 14.40 1.25
C SER A 124 -5.34 15.73 0.49
N MET A 125 -4.54 16.75 0.77
CA MET A 125 -4.58 18.04 0.04
C MET A 125 -4.00 17.94 -1.37
N ASN A 126 -2.99 17.12 -1.57
CA ASN A 126 -2.33 16.93 -2.88
C ASN A 126 -3.18 16.12 -3.86
N ILE A 127 -4.05 15.24 -3.35
CA ILE A 127 -5.01 14.47 -4.15
C ILE A 127 -6.17 15.33 -4.65
N LEU A 128 -6.50 16.43 -3.97
CA LEU A 128 -7.66 17.29 -4.29
C LEU A 128 -7.68 17.80 -5.74
N PRO A 129 -6.58 18.25 -6.37
CA PRO A 129 -6.58 18.67 -7.78
C PRO A 129 -6.92 17.54 -8.76
N LEU A 130 -6.54 16.29 -8.46
CA LEU A 130 -6.79 15.12 -9.31
C LEU A 130 -8.27 14.70 -9.29
N VAL A 131 -9.04 15.18 -8.32
CA VAL A 131 -10.47 14.86 -8.11
C VAL A 131 -11.40 15.88 -8.76
N THR A 132 -10.89 16.86 -9.49
CA THR A 132 -11.68 17.95 -10.09
C THR A 132 -12.34 17.60 -11.44
N THR A 133 -12.50 16.31 -11.75
CA THR A 133 -13.24 15.89 -12.94
C THR A 133 -14.71 16.28 -12.85
N ARG A 134 -15.36 16.55 -13.98
CA ARG A 134 -16.78 16.91 -14.04
C ARG A 134 -17.67 15.88 -13.31
N THR A 135 -17.35 14.61 -13.44
CA THR A 135 -18.08 13.51 -12.79
C THR A 135 -17.92 13.54 -11.27
N ALA A 136 -16.73 13.83 -10.78
CA ALA A 136 -16.46 13.99 -9.35
C ALA A 136 -17.22 15.17 -8.76
N LEU A 137 -17.17 16.32 -9.42
CA LEU A 137 -17.89 17.52 -8.99
C LEU A 137 -19.40 17.31 -8.92
N VAL A 138 -19.99 16.59 -9.89
CA VAL A 138 -21.41 16.22 -9.87
C VAL A 138 -21.73 15.32 -8.67
N ARG A 139 -20.93 14.31 -8.39
CA ARG A 139 -21.12 13.41 -7.22
C ARG A 139 -21.05 14.18 -5.91
N ILE A 140 -20.04 15.06 -5.76
CA ILE A 140 -19.89 15.93 -4.60
C ILE A 140 -21.12 16.83 -4.44
N GLY A 141 -21.55 17.49 -5.52
CA GLY A 141 -22.75 18.36 -5.54
C GLY A 141 -24.02 17.62 -5.12
N LEU A 142 -24.22 16.38 -5.59
CA LEU A 142 -25.35 15.53 -5.19
C LEU A 142 -25.33 15.19 -3.70
N ILE A 143 -24.17 14.86 -3.14
CA ILE A 143 -24.01 14.56 -1.71
C ILE A 143 -24.40 15.79 -0.88
N PHE A 144 -23.87 16.98 -1.22
CA PHE A 144 -24.22 18.22 -0.53
C PHE A 144 -25.71 18.56 -0.66
N ALA A 145 -26.32 18.34 -1.81
CA ALA A 145 -27.75 18.56 -2.02
C ALA A 145 -28.60 17.62 -1.12
N ILE A 146 -28.25 16.33 -1.04
CA ILE A 146 -28.93 15.35 -0.17
C ILE A 146 -28.79 15.76 1.31
N VAL A 147 -27.59 16.12 1.74
CA VAL A 147 -27.33 16.57 3.12
C VAL A 147 -28.11 17.85 3.43
N ALA A 148 -28.17 18.81 2.50
CA ALA A 148 -28.97 20.02 2.66
C ALA A 148 -30.47 19.70 2.81
N VAL A 149 -31.00 18.77 2.02
CA VAL A 149 -32.40 18.32 2.14
C VAL A 149 -32.63 17.69 3.53
N ILE A 150 -31.71 16.83 4.03
CA ILE A 150 -31.81 16.26 5.39
C ILE A 150 -31.88 17.39 6.43
N PHE A 151 -31.04 18.42 6.32
CA PHE A 151 -31.08 19.56 7.24
C PHE A 151 -32.38 20.34 7.17
N LEU A 152 -33.02 20.48 5.99
CA LEU A 152 -34.31 21.12 5.83
C LEU A 152 -35.43 20.39 6.59
N PHE A 153 -35.37 19.06 6.74
CA PHE A 153 -36.34 18.29 7.54
C PHE A 153 -36.38 18.74 9.01
N ARG A 154 -35.33 19.43 9.49
CA ARG A 154 -35.35 20.02 10.83
C ARG A 154 -36.50 21.03 11.05
N LEU A 155 -37.02 21.65 9.99
CA LEU A 155 -38.11 22.56 10.09
C LEU A 155 -39.44 21.88 10.49
N TRP A 156 -39.56 20.58 10.22
CA TRP A 156 -40.79 19.81 10.45
C TRP A 156 -40.66 18.77 11.58
N VAL A 157 -39.44 18.30 11.90
CA VAL A 157 -39.22 17.29 12.93
C VAL A 157 -38.87 17.97 14.27
N PRO A 158 -39.72 17.81 15.33
CA PRO A 158 -39.45 18.40 16.64
C PRO A 158 -38.19 17.82 17.28
N ARG A 159 -37.57 18.60 18.17
CA ARG A 159 -36.38 18.18 18.91
C ARG A 159 -36.77 17.04 19.88
N LEU A 160 -36.13 15.91 19.68
CA LEU A 160 -36.14 14.82 20.65
C LEU A 160 -34.92 15.03 21.55
N SER A 161 -35.14 15.33 22.80
CA SER A 161 -34.05 15.44 23.77
C SER A 161 -34.15 14.31 24.80
N LEU A 162 -33.14 13.43 24.80
CA LEU A 162 -32.90 12.53 25.93
C LEU A 162 -32.39 13.33 27.13
N ARG A 163 -32.65 12.83 28.32
CA ARG A 163 -32.09 13.39 29.56
C ARG A 163 -30.56 13.40 29.49
N PRO A 164 -29.85 14.43 30.01
CA PRO A 164 -28.38 14.51 29.90
C PRO A 164 -27.68 13.25 30.41
N VAL A 165 -28.11 12.70 31.54
CA VAL A 165 -27.54 11.45 32.09
C VAL A 165 -27.69 10.29 31.13
N THR A 166 -28.86 10.12 30.49
CA THR A 166 -29.10 9.06 29.51
C THR A 166 -28.17 9.22 28.31
N ARG A 167 -27.94 10.46 27.84
CA ARG A 167 -27.02 10.75 26.73
C ARG A 167 -25.58 10.38 27.07
N VAL A 168 -25.12 10.69 28.29
CA VAL A 168 -23.77 10.36 28.77
C VAL A 168 -23.61 8.82 28.80
N VAL A 169 -24.58 8.12 29.44
CA VAL A 169 -24.51 6.64 29.55
C VAL A 169 -24.54 5.96 28.15
N LEU A 170 -25.46 6.37 27.27
CA LEU A 170 -25.52 5.83 25.92
C LEU A 170 -24.25 6.16 25.11
N GLY A 171 -23.73 7.37 25.23
CA GLY A 171 -22.48 7.76 24.58
C GLY A 171 -21.29 6.90 25.05
N ALA A 172 -21.19 6.67 26.36
CA ALA A 172 -20.16 5.80 26.92
C ALA A 172 -20.28 4.35 26.42
N LEU A 173 -21.51 3.82 26.33
CA LEU A 173 -21.76 2.49 25.78
C LEU A 173 -21.39 2.40 24.29
N CYS A 174 -21.71 3.42 23.50
CA CYS A 174 -21.32 3.48 22.07
C CYS A 174 -19.78 3.55 21.91
N ILE A 175 -19.10 4.36 22.72
CA ILE A 175 -17.63 4.42 22.71
C ILE A 175 -17.03 3.07 23.09
N PHE A 176 -17.53 2.44 24.14
CA PHE A 176 -17.08 1.11 24.56
C PHE A 176 -17.29 0.06 23.46
N ALA A 177 -18.45 0.06 22.82
CA ALA A 177 -18.74 -0.87 21.72
C ALA A 177 -17.81 -0.62 20.53
N LEU A 178 -17.68 0.64 20.05
CA LEU A 178 -16.78 1.00 18.94
C LEU A 178 -15.31 0.66 19.27
N TYR A 179 -14.85 0.94 20.47
CA TYR A 179 -13.53 0.54 20.93
C TYR A 179 -13.35 -0.99 20.89
N SER A 180 -14.36 -1.75 21.38
CA SER A 180 -14.33 -3.21 21.36
C SER A 180 -14.26 -3.78 19.94
N PHE A 181 -14.94 -3.16 18.97
CA PHE A 181 -14.80 -3.50 17.54
C PHE A 181 -13.39 -3.17 17.03
N GLY A 182 -12.87 -1.98 17.33
CA GLY A 182 -11.54 -1.53 16.89
C GLY A 182 -10.40 -2.41 17.41
N VAL A 183 -10.44 -2.86 18.69
CA VAL A 183 -9.42 -3.74 19.26
C VAL A 183 -9.72 -5.23 19.06
N ARG A 184 -10.84 -5.57 18.39
CA ARG A 184 -11.31 -6.95 18.21
C ARG A 184 -11.41 -7.72 19.53
N ALA A 185 -12.16 -7.16 20.50
CA ALA A 185 -12.41 -7.85 21.76
C ALA A 185 -12.98 -9.26 21.54
N PRO A 186 -12.76 -10.26 22.44
CA PRO A 186 -13.15 -11.66 22.22
C PRO A 186 -14.62 -11.85 21.80
N TRP A 187 -15.54 -11.10 22.39
CA TRP A 187 -16.97 -11.16 22.03
C TRP A 187 -17.26 -10.64 20.62
N VAL A 188 -16.48 -9.65 20.15
CA VAL A 188 -16.55 -9.13 18.78
C VAL A 188 -16.03 -10.18 17.81
N GLY A 189 -14.88 -10.83 18.10
CA GLY A 189 -14.35 -11.93 17.30
C GLY A 189 -15.43 -13.00 17.07
N THR A 190 -16.08 -13.47 18.13
CA THR A 190 -17.17 -14.45 18.03
C THR A 190 -18.36 -13.94 17.18
N LEU A 191 -18.67 -12.65 17.24
CA LEU A 191 -19.74 -12.05 16.43
C LEU A 191 -19.36 -12.04 14.94
N LEU A 192 -18.13 -11.63 14.62
CA LEU A 192 -17.60 -11.59 13.25
C LEU A 192 -17.55 -12.99 12.63
N ASP A 193 -17.05 -13.98 13.36
CA ASP A 193 -16.97 -15.38 12.92
C ASP A 193 -18.38 -15.94 12.61
N ARG A 194 -19.38 -15.68 13.47
CA ARG A 194 -20.78 -16.09 13.25
C ARG A 194 -21.42 -15.39 12.05
N ALA A 195 -21.01 -14.19 11.75
CA ALA A 195 -21.49 -13.47 10.57
C ALA A 195 -20.81 -13.93 9.28
N GLY A 196 -19.74 -14.72 9.36
CA GLY A 196 -18.98 -15.18 8.21
C GLY A 196 -18.03 -14.09 7.66
N VAL A 197 -17.54 -13.21 8.53
CA VAL A 197 -16.58 -12.19 8.13
C VAL A 197 -15.26 -12.86 7.78
N ASN A 198 -14.79 -12.65 6.56
CA ASN A 198 -13.48 -13.04 6.10
C ASN A 198 -12.56 -11.80 6.08
N GLU A 199 -11.47 -11.81 6.87
CA GLU A 199 -10.52 -10.72 6.93
C GLU A 199 -9.40 -10.96 5.92
N ILE A 200 -9.46 -10.30 4.76
CA ILE A 200 -8.49 -10.40 3.69
C ILE A 200 -7.36 -9.39 3.97
N VAL A 201 -6.36 -9.81 4.75
CA VAL A 201 -5.30 -8.91 5.24
C VAL A 201 -4.27 -8.54 4.17
N TRP A 202 -4.10 -9.38 3.15
CA TRP A 202 -3.11 -9.20 2.07
C TRP A 202 -3.65 -8.38 0.89
N ASN A 203 -4.96 -8.23 0.75
CA ASN A 203 -5.61 -7.43 -0.28
C ASN A 203 -6.70 -6.56 0.35
N GLN A 204 -6.34 -5.32 0.67
CA GLN A 204 -7.27 -4.42 1.37
C GLN A 204 -8.38 -3.90 0.45
N GLN A 205 -8.16 -3.79 -0.84
CA GLN A 205 -9.21 -3.42 -1.79
C GLN A 205 -10.32 -4.49 -1.80
N GLU A 206 -9.95 -5.76 -1.87
CA GLU A 206 -10.88 -6.88 -1.80
C GLU A 206 -11.54 -7.00 -0.41
N ASN A 207 -10.77 -6.75 0.67
CA ASN A 207 -11.29 -6.73 2.04
C ASN A 207 -12.43 -5.71 2.20
N TYR A 208 -12.25 -4.49 1.70
CA TYR A 208 -13.29 -3.45 1.74
C TYR A 208 -14.44 -3.76 0.78
N GLY A 209 -14.16 -4.31 -0.40
CA GLY A 209 -15.15 -4.77 -1.36
C GLY A 209 -16.07 -5.85 -0.80
N THR A 210 -15.50 -6.83 -0.11
CA THR A 210 -16.24 -7.96 0.48
C THR A 210 -16.99 -7.56 1.75
N ASN A 211 -16.26 -6.99 2.72
CA ASN A 211 -16.79 -6.74 4.07
C ASN A 211 -17.58 -5.42 4.20
N GLY A 212 -17.47 -4.52 3.23
CA GLY A 212 -18.05 -3.19 3.28
C GLY A 212 -17.15 -2.18 4.03
N LEU A 213 -17.30 -0.90 3.67
CA LEU A 213 -16.38 0.15 4.10
C LEU A 213 -16.32 0.32 5.62
N SER A 214 -17.46 0.40 6.31
CA SER A 214 -17.48 0.68 7.76
C SER A 214 -16.88 -0.45 8.57
N LEU A 215 -17.16 -1.70 8.20
CA LEU A 215 -16.66 -2.88 8.88
C LEU A 215 -15.16 -3.04 8.65
N ALA A 216 -14.71 -3.01 7.39
CA ALA A 216 -13.31 -3.14 7.03
C ALA A 216 -12.44 -2.01 7.64
N PHE A 217 -12.91 -0.75 7.58
CA PHE A 217 -12.27 0.38 8.26
C PHE A 217 -12.09 0.12 9.77
N THR A 218 -13.16 -0.33 10.44
CA THR A 218 -13.13 -0.57 11.88
C THR A 218 -12.21 -1.74 12.24
N MET A 219 -12.19 -2.79 11.42
CA MET A 219 -11.27 -3.93 11.61
C MET A 219 -9.79 -3.51 11.47
N ASN A 220 -9.50 -2.52 10.64
CA ASN A 220 -8.15 -1.97 10.47
C ASN A 220 -7.70 -1.04 11.61
N VAL A 221 -8.57 -0.65 12.55
CA VAL A 221 -8.15 0.18 13.71
C VAL A 221 -7.05 -0.50 14.53
N LYS A 222 -7.12 -1.82 14.73
CA LYS A 222 -6.06 -2.58 15.43
C LYS A 222 -4.70 -2.48 14.73
N ASN A 223 -4.69 -2.26 13.42
CA ASN A 223 -3.50 -2.20 12.59
C ASN A 223 -2.81 -0.82 12.60
N THR A 224 -3.33 0.15 13.36
CA THR A 224 -2.69 1.46 13.52
C THR A 224 -1.40 1.40 14.33
N ILE A 225 -1.18 0.35 15.11
CA ILE A 225 -0.03 0.20 16.00
C ILE A 225 0.76 -1.03 15.58
N VAL A 226 2.05 -0.83 15.31
CA VAL A 226 2.98 -1.94 15.08
C VAL A 226 3.31 -2.59 16.42
N PRO A 227 2.96 -3.88 16.63
CA PRO A 227 3.19 -4.52 17.91
C PRO A 227 4.68 -4.75 18.15
N LYS A 228 5.14 -4.41 19.37
CA LYS A 228 6.50 -4.71 19.82
C LYS A 228 6.71 -6.24 19.84
N PRO A 229 7.78 -6.77 19.21
CA PRO A 229 8.10 -8.18 19.31
C PRO A 229 8.33 -8.62 20.76
N PRO A 230 7.84 -9.79 21.18
CA PRO A 230 7.93 -10.23 22.58
C PRO A 230 9.36 -10.32 23.11
N GLY A 231 10.31 -10.72 22.27
CA GLY A 231 11.75 -10.86 22.62
C GLY A 231 12.53 -9.55 22.58
N TYR A 232 12.00 -8.49 22.01
CA TYR A 232 12.74 -7.24 21.80
C TYR A 232 13.13 -6.56 23.11
N SER A 233 14.43 -6.53 23.38
CA SER A 233 15.06 -5.89 24.56
C SER A 233 16.49 -5.48 24.23
N GLU A 234 17.09 -4.58 25.03
CA GLU A 234 18.50 -4.20 24.83
C GLU A 234 19.47 -5.38 24.95
N PRO A 235 19.35 -6.31 25.93
CA PRO A 235 20.20 -7.51 25.98
C PRO A 235 20.07 -8.40 24.77
N THR A 236 18.83 -8.59 24.26
CA THR A 236 18.60 -9.39 23.05
C THR A 236 19.27 -8.78 21.83
N MET A 237 19.13 -7.45 21.66
CA MET A 237 19.75 -6.73 20.56
C MET A 237 21.28 -6.69 20.66
N ALA A 238 21.83 -6.62 21.87
CA ALA A 238 23.28 -6.71 22.09
C ALA A 238 23.83 -8.09 21.70
N SER A 239 23.19 -9.18 22.12
CA SER A 239 23.56 -10.54 21.72
C SER A 239 23.42 -10.78 20.21
N LEU A 240 22.39 -10.19 19.61
CA LEU A 240 22.20 -10.27 18.15
C LEU A 240 23.31 -9.50 17.41
N ALA A 241 23.67 -8.29 17.89
CA ALA A 241 24.78 -7.51 17.33
C ALA A 241 26.12 -8.28 17.38
N GLU A 242 26.38 -8.99 18.48
CA GLU A 242 27.58 -9.82 18.63
C GLU A 242 27.61 -10.94 17.55
N SER A 243 26.50 -11.64 17.37
CA SER A 243 26.35 -12.66 16.32
C SER A 243 26.49 -12.07 14.90
N LEU A 244 25.96 -10.87 14.67
CA LEU A 244 26.07 -10.18 13.38
C LEU A 244 27.49 -9.72 13.09
N ASN A 245 28.22 -9.22 14.09
CA ASN A 245 29.63 -8.83 13.93
C ASN A 245 30.51 -10.04 13.59
N GLU A 246 30.19 -11.23 14.13
CA GLU A 246 30.85 -12.47 13.75
C GLU A 246 30.53 -12.89 12.30
N MET A 247 29.29 -12.67 11.82
CA MET A 247 28.90 -12.95 10.44
C MET A 247 29.55 -12.00 9.43
N VAL A 248 29.67 -10.72 9.77
CA VAL A 248 30.30 -9.71 8.89
C VAL A 248 31.80 -9.96 8.76
N GLY A 249 32.45 -10.53 9.78
CA GLY A 249 33.88 -10.83 9.80
C GLY A 249 34.80 -9.59 9.69
N PRO A 250 36.11 -9.72 9.89
CA PRO A 250 37.01 -8.63 9.58
C PRO A 250 37.02 -8.42 8.06
N SER A 251 36.75 -7.20 7.63
CA SER A 251 36.67 -6.78 6.22
C SER A 251 37.94 -7.19 5.44
N THR A 252 37.88 -8.30 4.76
CA THR A 252 38.90 -8.70 3.78
C THR A 252 38.49 -8.36 2.34
N ALA A 253 37.28 -7.85 2.15
CA ALA A 253 36.62 -7.74 0.85
C ALA A 253 37.10 -6.58 -0.03
N ASN A 254 37.81 -5.58 0.51
CA ASN A 254 38.27 -4.45 -0.28
C ASN A 254 39.51 -4.70 -1.16
N ALA A 255 39.99 -5.95 -1.23
CA ALA A 255 41.24 -6.23 -1.90
C ALA A 255 41.14 -7.04 -3.22
N ALA A 256 40.00 -7.65 -3.54
CA ALA A 256 40.00 -8.65 -4.60
C ALA A 256 39.75 -8.11 -6.02
N SER A 257 39.00 -7.03 -6.22
CA SER A 257 38.76 -6.52 -7.59
C SER A 257 39.14 -5.07 -7.85
N GLY A 258 39.21 -4.22 -6.84
CA GLY A 258 39.52 -2.77 -7.04
C GLY A 258 38.48 -2.00 -7.87
N VAL A 259 37.46 -2.67 -8.37
CA VAL A 259 36.43 -2.12 -9.26
C VAL A 259 35.25 -1.65 -8.44
N LYS A 260 34.92 -0.37 -8.53
CA LYS A 260 33.68 0.21 -7.99
C LYS A 260 32.71 0.46 -9.14
N PRO A 261 31.79 -0.45 -9.44
CA PRO A 261 30.88 -0.27 -10.58
C PRO A 261 29.80 0.78 -10.27
N ASN A 262 29.26 1.40 -11.31
CA ASN A 262 27.94 2.02 -11.19
C ASN A 262 26.90 0.94 -10.89
N VAL A 263 26.01 1.22 -9.94
CA VAL A 263 24.98 0.25 -9.48
C VAL A 263 23.61 0.86 -9.76
N ILE A 264 22.90 0.31 -10.74
CA ILE A 264 21.64 0.84 -11.25
C ILE A 264 20.54 -0.16 -10.95
N PHE A 265 19.59 0.23 -10.09
CA PHE A 265 18.35 -0.48 -9.87
C PHE A 265 17.24 0.19 -10.68
N ILE A 266 16.50 -0.62 -11.44
CA ILE A 266 15.35 -0.16 -12.21
C ILE A 266 14.16 -1.00 -11.79
N MET A 267 13.28 -0.40 -11.03
CA MET A 267 11.98 -0.96 -10.70
C MET A 267 10.98 -0.48 -11.75
N ASN A 268 10.57 -1.38 -12.61
CA ASN A 268 9.68 -1.06 -13.71
C ASN A 268 8.23 -1.33 -13.31
N GLU A 269 7.39 -0.32 -13.47
CA GLU A 269 5.97 -0.31 -13.09
C GLU A 269 5.21 -1.46 -13.73
N ALA A 270 4.61 -2.29 -12.89
CA ALA A 270 3.78 -3.43 -13.26
C ALA A 270 4.44 -4.40 -14.27
N PHE A 271 5.79 -4.45 -14.32
CA PHE A 271 6.49 -5.29 -15.29
C PHE A 271 6.40 -6.77 -14.92
N TRP A 272 5.79 -7.52 -15.81
CA TRP A 272 5.60 -8.96 -15.69
C TRP A 272 5.60 -9.60 -17.07
N ASP A 273 6.01 -10.85 -17.14
CA ASP A 273 6.08 -11.60 -18.40
C ASP A 273 4.71 -12.19 -18.78
N PRO A 274 3.99 -11.63 -19.76
CA PRO A 274 2.68 -12.11 -20.14
C PRO A 274 2.70 -13.47 -20.87
N THR A 275 3.86 -13.95 -21.30
CA THR A 275 3.99 -15.28 -21.94
C THR A 275 3.76 -16.42 -20.96
N LEU A 276 3.74 -16.12 -19.64
CA LEU A 276 3.37 -17.07 -18.60
C LEU A 276 1.87 -17.38 -18.54
N LEU A 277 1.03 -16.60 -19.24
CA LEU A 277 -0.42 -16.88 -19.31
C LEU A 277 -0.68 -18.16 -20.11
N PRO A 278 -1.30 -19.18 -19.52
CA PRO A 278 -1.70 -20.36 -20.28
C PRO A 278 -2.82 -20.03 -21.28
N ASN A 279 -2.90 -20.80 -22.35
CA ASN A 279 -3.93 -20.66 -23.40
C ASN A 279 -3.96 -19.30 -24.12
N VAL A 280 -2.88 -18.52 -24.00
CA VAL A 280 -2.68 -17.24 -24.67
C VAL A 280 -1.37 -17.32 -25.45
N SER A 281 -1.34 -16.74 -26.64
CA SER A 281 -0.14 -16.62 -27.46
C SER A 281 -0.04 -15.22 -28.08
N PHE A 282 1.15 -14.85 -28.47
CA PHE A 282 1.48 -13.52 -28.97
C PHE A 282 2.02 -13.62 -30.39
N SER A 283 1.76 -12.61 -31.24
CA SER A 283 2.26 -12.59 -32.61
C SER A 283 3.79 -12.53 -32.70
N GLU A 284 4.43 -11.96 -31.69
CA GLU A 284 5.87 -11.91 -31.47
C GLU A 284 6.17 -11.86 -29.98
N ASP A 285 7.42 -12.10 -29.60
CA ASP A 285 7.85 -12.07 -28.20
C ASP A 285 7.65 -10.68 -27.58
N PRO A 286 6.83 -10.52 -26.54
CA PRO A 286 6.56 -9.22 -25.92
C PRO A 286 7.75 -8.66 -25.12
N VAL A 287 8.67 -9.49 -24.63
CA VAL A 287 9.80 -9.08 -23.78
C VAL A 287 11.12 -9.76 -24.16
N PRO A 288 11.58 -9.61 -25.42
CA PRO A 288 12.70 -10.37 -25.97
C PRO A 288 14.05 -10.07 -25.29
N THR A 289 14.27 -8.86 -24.78
CA THR A 289 15.49 -8.49 -24.06
C THR A 289 15.58 -9.25 -22.73
N VAL A 290 14.49 -9.26 -21.98
CA VAL A 290 14.41 -9.98 -20.70
C VAL A 290 14.58 -11.49 -20.93
N HIS A 291 13.92 -12.08 -21.94
CA HIS A 291 14.07 -13.50 -22.25
C HIS A 291 15.50 -13.88 -22.65
N ARG A 292 16.17 -13.01 -23.42
CA ARG A 292 17.59 -13.19 -23.75
C ARG A 292 18.46 -13.11 -22.48
N LEU A 293 18.25 -12.10 -21.63
CA LEU A 293 19.02 -11.94 -20.38
C LEU A 293 18.78 -13.06 -19.38
N GLN A 294 17.59 -13.64 -19.33
CA GLN A 294 17.31 -14.83 -18.53
C GLN A 294 18.19 -16.03 -18.94
N GLN A 295 18.62 -16.08 -20.18
CA GLN A 295 19.53 -17.13 -20.67
C GLN A 295 21.00 -16.75 -20.50
N GLU A 296 21.36 -15.48 -20.58
CA GLU A 296 22.74 -15.00 -20.67
C GLU A 296 23.28 -14.45 -19.33
N SER A 297 22.41 -14.00 -18.43
CA SER A 297 22.76 -13.27 -17.21
C SER A 297 22.18 -13.91 -15.94
N THR A 298 22.52 -13.37 -14.78
CA THR A 298 21.84 -13.73 -13.53
C THR A 298 20.39 -13.27 -13.61
N SER A 299 19.46 -14.16 -13.30
CA SER A 299 18.03 -13.88 -13.42
C SER A 299 17.18 -14.79 -12.54
N GLY A 300 15.91 -14.47 -12.41
CA GLY A 300 14.95 -15.28 -11.65
C GLY A 300 13.65 -14.53 -11.39
N TYR A 301 13.04 -14.87 -10.25
CA TYR A 301 11.78 -14.27 -9.84
C TYR A 301 11.87 -13.67 -8.45
N LEU A 302 11.40 -12.42 -8.31
CA LEU A 302 11.18 -11.80 -7.02
C LEU A 302 9.76 -12.09 -6.54
N LEU A 303 9.65 -12.40 -5.25
CA LEU A 303 8.36 -12.55 -4.58
C LEU A 303 7.95 -11.20 -4.00
N SER A 304 7.06 -10.51 -4.71
CA SER A 304 6.60 -9.17 -4.36
C SER A 304 5.57 -9.20 -3.23
N PRO A 305 5.64 -8.28 -2.25
CA PRO A 305 4.62 -8.13 -1.22
C PRO A 305 3.31 -7.52 -1.77
N GLN A 306 3.28 -7.11 -3.03
CA GLN A 306 2.20 -6.35 -3.65
C GLN A 306 1.64 -7.03 -4.89
N PHE A 307 0.38 -6.68 -5.23
CA PHE A 307 -0.30 -7.03 -6.47
C PHE A 307 -1.14 -5.84 -6.94
N GLY A 308 -1.01 -5.46 -8.21
CA GLY A 308 -1.87 -4.46 -8.85
C GLY A 308 -1.74 -3.03 -8.32
N GLY A 309 -0.70 -2.73 -7.56
CA GLY A 309 -0.43 -1.42 -6.95
C GLY A 309 0.41 -1.54 -5.68
N GLY A 310 0.68 -0.39 -5.02
CA GLY A 310 1.47 -0.36 -3.80
C GLY A 310 2.98 -0.33 -4.02
N THR A 311 3.42 0.21 -5.14
CA THR A 311 4.81 0.34 -5.61
C THR A 311 5.78 0.79 -4.50
N SER A 312 5.40 1.77 -3.67
CA SER A 312 6.23 2.29 -2.58
C SER A 312 6.57 1.25 -1.50
N ASN A 313 5.76 0.20 -1.36
CA ASN A 313 6.03 -0.90 -0.42
C ASN A 313 7.12 -1.83 -0.95
N VAL A 314 7.22 -1.98 -2.26
CA VAL A 314 8.31 -2.71 -2.92
C VAL A 314 9.61 -1.93 -2.85
N GLU A 315 9.56 -0.61 -3.12
CA GLU A 315 10.70 0.29 -2.92
C GLU A 315 11.23 0.20 -1.48
N PHE A 316 10.33 0.22 -0.50
CA PHE A 316 10.68 0.09 0.90
C PHE A 316 11.44 -1.21 1.17
N GLU A 317 10.94 -2.36 0.73
CA GLU A 317 11.61 -3.64 0.92
C GLU A 317 13.01 -3.67 0.28
N VAL A 318 13.10 -3.23 -0.97
CA VAL A 318 14.39 -3.27 -1.70
C VAL A 318 15.39 -2.28 -1.12
N LEU A 319 15.00 -1.04 -0.86
CA LEU A 319 15.94 -0.01 -0.40
C LEU A 319 16.40 -0.19 1.04
N THR A 320 15.59 -0.80 1.90
CA THR A 320 15.90 -0.92 3.33
C THR A 320 16.27 -2.33 3.76
N GLY A 321 15.91 -3.34 2.97
CA GLY A 321 16.03 -4.74 3.38
C GLY A 321 15.04 -5.14 4.47
N GLN A 322 13.98 -4.36 4.72
CA GLN A 322 12.94 -4.63 5.71
C GLN A 322 11.71 -5.22 5.04
N SER A 323 10.91 -6.03 5.74
CA SER A 323 9.80 -6.75 5.14
C SER A 323 8.43 -6.19 5.50
N MET A 324 7.56 -6.07 4.50
CA MET A 324 6.14 -5.78 4.67
C MET A 324 5.40 -6.86 5.48
N SER A 325 5.95 -8.07 5.58
CA SER A 325 5.34 -9.17 6.32
C SER A 325 5.20 -8.90 7.81
N PHE A 326 6.03 -8.03 8.38
CA PHE A 326 6.01 -7.68 9.81
C PHE A 326 5.21 -6.43 10.13
N LEU A 327 4.77 -5.71 9.12
CA LEU A 327 3.97 -4.51 9.29
C LEU A 327 2.47 -4.85 9.28
N PRO A 328 1.61 -4.05 9.89
CA PRO A 328 0.17 -4.25 9.80
C PRO A 328 -0.32 -4.28 8.35
N ALA A 329 -1.39 -5.04 8.11
CA ALA A 329 -2.01 -5.10 6.80
C ALA A 329 -2.44 -3.71 6.32
N GLY A 330 -2.21 -3.40 5.04
CA GLY A 330 -2.49 -2.09 4.46
C GLY A 330 -1.51 -0.99 4.89
N SER A 331 -0.39 -1.33 5.53
CA SER A 331 0.65 -0.35 5.84
C SER A 331 1.28 0.21 4.57
N VAL A 332 1.56 1.50 4.60
CA VAL A 332 2.35 2.22 3.61
C VAL A 332 3.50 2.92 4.34
N PRO A 333 4.68 2.28 4.48
CA PRO A 333 5.78 2.80 5.29
C PRO A 333 6.20 4.22 4.91
N TYR A 334 6.19 4.55 3.64
CA TYR A 334 6.51 5.89 3.13
C TYR A 334 5.62 6.99 3.69
N GLN A 335 4.37 6.68 3.94
CA GLN A 335 3.40 7.63 4.47
C GLN A 335 3.32 7.61 6.00
N GLN A 336 3.51 6.44 6.62
CA GLN A 336 3.20 6.22 8.03
C GLN A 336 4.43 6.22 8.93
N TYR A 337 5.56 5.67 8.46
CA TYR A 337 6.65 5.31 9.37
C TYR A 337 7.96 6.01 9.08
N ILE A 338 8.24 6.42 7.82
CA ILE A 338 9.50 7.05 7.45
C ILE A 338 9.38 8.57 7.60
N SER A 339 9.59 9.07 8.82
CA SER A 339 9.57 10.50 9.15
C SER A 339 10.90 11.02 9.72
N LYS A 340 11.92 10.16 9.77
CA LYS A 340 13.29 10.41 10.24
C LYS A 340 14.28 9.62 9.38
N PRO A 341 15.57 9.92 9.40
CA PRO A 341 16.59 9.14 8.71
C PRO A 341 16.49 7.64 9.03
N ILE A 342 16.62 6.80 8.01
CA ILE A 342 16.59 5.34 8.10
C ILE A 342 17.72 4.74 7.28
N PRO A 343 18.39 3.66 7.74
CA PRO A 343 19.37 2.94 6.94
C PRO A 343 18.77 2.47 5.62
N SER A 344 19.52 2.67 4.53
CA SER A 344 19.09 2.26 3.20
C SER A 344 20.27 1.99 2.28
N MET A 345 20.01 1.42 1.10
CA MET A 345 21.02 1.30 0.05
C MET A 345 21.62 2.64 -0.36
N ALA A 346 20.80 3.71 -0.42
CA ALA A 346 21.31 5.05 -0.76
C ALA A 346 22.32 5.55 0.26
N SER A 347 21.99 5.49 1.56
CA SER A 347 22.91 5.88 2.64
C SER A 347 24.15 4.99 2.71
N TYR A 348 24.00 3.69 2.41
CA TYR A 348 25.12 2.74 2.35
C TYR A 348 26.13 3.12 1.24
N PHE A 349 25.65 3.25 0.00
CA PHE A 349 26.53 3.60 -1.13
C PHE A 349 27.14 5.00 -0.97
N LYS A 350 26.39 5.96 -0.45
CA LYS A 350 26.92 7.28 -0.09
C LYS A 350 28.06 7.18 0.92
N GLY A 351 27.96 6.32 1.93
CA GLY A 351 29.03 6.03 2.89
C GLY A 351 30.29 5.46 2.26
N LEU A 352 30.19 4.79 1.10
CA LEU A 352 31.30 4.28 0.30
C LEU A 352 31.85 5.28 -0.71
N GLY A 353 31.32 6.52 -0.75
CA GLY A 353 31.76 7.60 -1.64
C GLY A 353 31.09 7.58 -3.03
N TYR A 354 30.01 6.84 -3.19
CA TYR A 354 29.17 6.91 -4.39
C TYR A 354 28.33 8.18 -4.39
N LYS A 355 27.98 8.66 -5.59
CA LYS A 355 26.86 9.58 -5.76
C LYS A 355 25.58 8.76 -5.75
N SER A 356 24.58 9.14 -4.94
CA SER A 356 23.30 8.43 -4.87
C SER A 356 22.16 9.27 -5.45
N ALA A 357 21.47 8.76 -6.47
CA ALA A 357 20.40 9.46 -7.16
C ALA A 357 19.13 8.58 -7.25
N ALA A 358 17.98 9.21 -7.01
CA ALA A 358 16.68 8.61 -7.29
C ALA A 358 16.06 9.27 -8.52
N ILE A 359 15.40 8.49 -9.39
CA ILE A 359 14.73 8.98 -10.59
C ILE A 359 13.31 8.38 -10.63
N HIS A 360 12.28 9.23 -10.80
CA HIS A 360 10.89 8.79 -10.92
C HIS A 360 10.14 9.63 -11.94
N SER A 361 9.54 8.97 -12.92
CA SER A 361 8.86 9.64 -14.04
C SER A 361 7.46 10.16 -13.72
N TYR A 362 7.13 10.32 -12.44
CA TYR A 362 5.85 10.84 -11.98
C TYR A 362 6.02 11.93 -10.90
N GLU A 363 4.90 12.37 -10.30
CA GLU A 363 4.85 13.45 -9.32
C GLU A 363 5.72 13.14 -8.09
N GLY A 364 6.64 14.02 -7.73
CA GLY A 364 7.59 13.80 -6.62
C GLY A 364 6.92 13.66 -5.25
N TRP A 365 5.79 14.32 -5.05
CA TRP A 365 5.00 14.21 -3.82
C TRP A 365 4.25 12.87 -3.69
N PHE A 366 4.06 12.16 -4.79
CA PHE A 366 3.31 10.90 -4.80
C PHE A 366 4.02 9.86 -3.92
N TRP A 367 3.28 9.19 -3.04
CA TRP A 367 3.81 8.35 -1.97
C TRP A 367 4.79 9.07 -1.02
N ASN A 368 4.79 10.42 -0.93
CA ASN A 368 5.71 11.18 -0.08
C ASN A 368 7.21 10.98 -0.42
N ARG A 369 7.53 10.57 -1.67
CA ARG A 369 8.90 10.20 -2.09
C ARG A 369 9.94 11.29 -1.82
N GLU A 370 9.60 12.57 -2.04
CA GLU A 370 10.54 13.70 -1.80
C GLU A 370 11.11 13.70 -0.38
N ASN A 371 10.28 13.43 0.62
CA ASN A 371 10.73 13.38 2.01
C ASN A 371 11.38 12.05 2.34
N VAL A 372 10.82 10.95 1.85
CA VAL A 372 11.31 9.60 2.15
C VAL A 372 12.70 9.37 1.57
N TYR A 373 12.95 9.71 0.30
CA TYR A 373 14.27 9.56 -0.30
C TYR A 373 15.34 10.43 0.39
N LYS A 374 14.94 11.61 0.86
CA LYS A 374 15.80 12.44 1.70
C LYS A 374 16.16 11.75 3.02
N HIS A 375 15.18 11.10 3.68
CA HIS A 375 15.42 10.31 4.89
C HIS A 375 16.20 9.02 4.64
N MET A 376 16.13 8.47 3.44
CA MET A 376 16.93 7.33 3.01
C MET A 376 18.36 7.71 2.60
N GLY A 377 18.67 9.02 2.48
CA GLY A 377 20.02 9.51 2.24
C GLY A 377 20.41 9.71 0.79
N PHE A 378 19.47 9.70 -0.16
CA PHE A 378 19.74 10.08 -1.54
C PHE A 378 20.30 11.51 -1.63
N ASP A 379 21.31 11.74 -2.49
CA ASP A 379 21.88 13.05 -2.75
C ASP A 379 21.00 13.89 -3.67
N SER A 380 20.31 13.25 -4.60
CA SER A 380 19.42 13.89 -5.56
C SER A 380 18.17 13.04 -5.82
N PHE A 381 17.09 13.73 -6.17
CA PHE A 381 15.83 13.11 -6.63
C PHE A 381 15.29 13.89 -7.83
N GLN A 382 15.26 13.23 -8.97
CA GLN A 382 14.59 13.73 -10.17
C GLN A 382 13.18 13.16 -10.24
N SER A 383 12.18 14.02 -10.12
CA SER A 383 10.77 13.67 -10.38
C SER A 383 10.32 14.17 -11.76
N LYS A 384 9.03 14.04 -12.07
CA LYS A 384 8.42 14.45 -13.34
C LYS A 384 8.86 15.83 -13.83
N ASP A 385 8.92 16.82 -12.94
CA ASP A 385 9.32 18.19 -13.29
C ASP A 385 10.79 18.31 -13.72
N GLY A 386 11.63 17.33 -13.43
CA GLY A 386 13.03 17.27 -13.84
C GLY A 386 13.24 16.81 -15.29
N PHE A 387 12.22 16.22 -15.93
CA PHE A 387 12.27 15.80 -17.33
C PHE A 387 11.96 16.98 -18.26
N GLN A 388 12.85 17.26 -19.19
CA GLN A 388 12.69 18.39 -20.12
C GLN A 388 12.09 17.92 -21.44
N ASN A 389 10.85 18.33 -21.72
CA ASN A 389 10.10 17.96 -22.93
C ASN A 389 10.10 16.44 -23.20
N PRO A 390 9.75 15.61 -22.21
CA PRO A 390 9.81 14.16 -22.37
C PRO A 390 8.73 13.67 -23.34
N GLU A 391 8.98 12.54 -23.96
CA GLU A 391 7.97 11.79 -24.68
C GLU A 391 6.97 11.16 -23.70
N TYR A 392 5.69 11.14 -24.10
CA TYR A 392 4.61 10.56 -23.30
C TYR A 392 3.97 9.37 -24.02
N ARG A 393 3.53 8.39 -23.24
CA ARG A 393 2.64 7.31 -23.66
C ARG A 393 1.37 7.41 -22.83
N GLY A 394 0.27 7.87 -23.44
CA GLY A 394 -0.91 8.29 -22.69
C GLY A 394 -0.56 9.45 -21.74
N ASP A 395 -0.88 9.27 -20.47
CA ASP A 395 -0.66 10.28 -19.41
C ASP A 395 0.74 10.16 -18.74
N PHE A 396 1.56 9.18 -19.11
CA PHE A 396 2.82 8.87 -18.47
C PHE A 396 4.04 9.17 -19.33
N ILE A 397 5.13 9.61 -18.70
CA ILE A 397 6.44 9.75 -19.35
C ILE A 397 6.93 8.38 -19.79
N ALA A 398 7.43 8.28 -21.02
CA ALA A 398 7.93 7.04 -21.59
C ALA A 398 9.15 6.50 -20.83
N ASP A 399 9.28 5.17 -20.74
CA ASP A 399 10.34 4.50 -19.98
C ASP A 399 11.74 4.76 -20.57
N ASP A 400 11.86 5.00 -21.88
CA ASP A 400 13.11 5.37 -22.51
C ASP A 400 13.63 6.75 -22.04
N GLU A 401 12.74 7.67 -21.64
CA GLU A 401 13.14 8.95 -21.02
C GLU A 401 13.78 8.73 -19.65
N VAL A 402 13.29 7.74 -18.87
CA VAL A 402 13.93 7.33 -17.63
C VAL A 402 15.32 6.76 -17.92
N SER A 403 15.45 5.89 -18.93
CA SER A 403 16.73 5.33 -19.38
C SER A 403 17.74 6.41 -19.81
N LYS A 404 17.28 7.41 -20.57
CA LYS A 404 18.11 8.58 -20.95
C LYS A 404 18.55 9.39 -19.72
N SER A 405 17.67 9.54 -18.72
CA SER A 405 18.00 10.23 -17.46
C SER A 405 19.03 9.47 -16.62
N ILE A 406 18.94 8.12 -16.59
CA ILE A 406 19.94 7.25 -15.93
C ILE A 406 21.32 7.44 -16.60
N ILE A 407 21.38 7.37 -17.91
CA ILE A 407 22.62 7.56 -18.67
C ILE A 407 23.24 8.92 -18.35
N LYS A 408 22.43 9.98 -18.43
CA LYS A 408 22.86 11.36 -18.14
C LYS A 408 23.38 11.50 -16.70
N GLU A 409 22.72 10.89 -15.73
CA GLU A 409 23.13 10.94 -14.33
C GLU A 409 24.50 10.27 -14.13
N VAL A 410 24.73 9.10 -14.73
CA VAL A 410 26.04 8.42 -14.67
C VAL A 410 27.12 9.26 -15.35
N GLU A 411 26.88 9.75 -16.58
CA GLU A 411 27.86 10.53 -17.35
C GLU A 411 28.19 11.89 -16.71
N SER A 412 27.33 12.42 -15.85
CA SER A 412 27.54 13.72 -15.20
C SER A 412 28.37 13.65 -13.92
N ASN A 413 28.76 12.46 -13.46
CA ASN A 413 29.47 12.27 -12.22
C ASN A 413 30.83 11.58 -12.43
N ASP A 414 31.86 12.10 -11.80
CA ASP A 414 33.22 11.49 -11.80
C ASP A 414 33.32 10.29 -10.82
N ASN A 415 32.41 10.20 -9.87
CA ASN A 415 32.36 9.12 -8.88
C ASN A 415 31.40 8.02 -9.34
N PRO A 416 31.62 6.77 -8.92
CA PRO A 416 30.64 5.72 -9.12
C PRO A 416 29.25 6.13 -8.60
N THR A 417 28.21 5.76 -9.32
CA THR A 417 26.86 6.22 -9.04
C THR A 417 25.99 5.05 -8.59
N PHE A 418 25.22 5.25 -7.52
CA PHE A 418 24.09 4.40 -7.15
C PHE A 418 22.82 5.07 -7.63
N ILE A 419 22.10 4.44 -8.55
CA ILE A 419 20.82 4.92 -9.07
C ILE A 419 19.72 3.98 -8.69
N TYR A 420 18.61 4.55 -8.18
CA TYR A 420 17.34 3.85 -8.00
C TYR A 420 16.28 4.54 -8.86
N ALA A 421 15.89 3.88 -9.94
CA ALA A 421 14.92 4.40 -10.89
C ALA A 421 13.59 3.66 -10.75
N VAL A 422 12.49 4.42 -10.74
CA VAL A 422 11.11 3.90 -10.71
C VAL A 422 10.37 4.46 -11.92
N THR A 423 9.91 3.59 -12.80
CA THR A 423 9.15 4.00 -13.99
C THR A 423 7.66 4.15 -13.69
N MET A 424 6.88 4.59 -14.68
CA MET A 424 5.43 4.77 -14.53
C MET A 424 4.64 4.48 -15.79
N GLN A 425 5.28 4.31 -16.94
CA GLN A 425 4.60 4.24 -18.24
C GLN A 425 3.54 3.14 -18.29
N ASN A 426 3.86 1.96 -17.77
CA ASN A 426 2.96 0.81 -17.82
C ASN A 426 1.98 0.72 -16.63
N HIS A 427 1.71 1.84 -15.94
CA HIS A 427 0.70 1.90 -14.89
C HIS A 427 -0.72 1.73 -15.47
N GLY A 428 -1.57 0.98 -14.77
CA GLY A 428 -2.99 0.86 -15.11
C GLY A 428 -3.77 2.20 -15.08
N PRO A 429 -5.02 2.22 -15.54
CA PRO A 429 -5.78 1.12 -16.12
C PRO A 429 -5.36 0.83 -17.58
N TYR A 430 -5.65 -0.36 -18.08
CA TYR A 430 -5.26 -0.79 -19.43
C TYR A 430 -6.44 -0.79 -20.41
N ASP A 431 -7.57 -0.18 -20.04
CA ASP A 431 -8.78 0.01 -20.85
C ASP A 431 -8.89 1.44 -21.43
N ASP A 432 -7.83 2.24 -21.32
CA ASP A 432 -7.76 3.63 -21.76
C ASP A 432 -7.36 3.82 -23.22
N HIS A 433 -7.04 2.73 -23.94
CA HIS A 433 -6.63 2.72 -25.36
C HIS A 433 -5.47 3.68 -25.70
N ARG A 434 -4.55 3.93 -24.74
CA ARG A 434 -3.45 4.92 -24.85
C ARG A 434 -2.54 4.74 -26.04
N TYR A 435 -2.48 3.53 -26.61
CA TYR A 435 -1.67 3.20 -27.79
C TYR A 435 -2.50 3.18 -29.07
N GLY A 436 -3.80 3.44 -29.03
CA GLY A 436 -4.70 3.39 -30.19
C GLY A 436 -4.78 1.99 -30.81
N SER A 437 -4.87 1.95 -32.16
CA SER A 437 -4.90 0.69 -32.91
C SER A 437 -3.52 0.15 -33.27
N ASP A 438 -2.46 0.90 -32.97
CA ASP A 438 -1.09 0.61 -33.42
C ASP A 438 -0.34 -0.25 -32.41
N ASN A 439 -0.92 -1.41 -32.08
CA ASN A 439 -0.30 -2.37 -31.19
C ASN A 439 0.55 -3.36 -31.98
N PRO A 440 1.89 -3.35 -31.77
CA PRO A 440 2.80 -4.23 -32.56
C PRO A 440 2.61 -5.70 -32.19
N VAL A 441 2.23 -6.03 -30.98
CA VAL A 441 2.05 -7.41 -30.50
C VAL A 441 0.56 -7.73 -30.38
N LYS A 442 0.08 -8.68 -31.18
CA LYS A 442 -1.32 -9.12 -31.15
C LYS A 442 -1.49 -10.34 -30.25
N VAL A 443 -2.56 -10.33 -29.47
CA VAL A 443 -2.93 -11.38 -28.55
C VAL A 443 -3.91 -12.37 -29.21
N GLN A 444 -3.63 -13.66 -29.09
CA GLN A 444 -4.47 -14.76 -29.55
C GLN A 444 -4.76 -15.71 -28.38
N GLY A 445 -5.95 -16.30 -28.37
CA GLY A 445 -6.38 -17.23 -27.30
C GLY A 445 -7.85 -17.08 -26.93
N SER A 446 -8.25 -17.82 -25.90
CA SER A 446 -9.65 -17.88 -25.43
C SER A 446 -9.97 -16.74 -24.45
N LEU A 447 -9.77 -15.49 -24.85
CA LEU A 447 -10.14 -14.30 -24.13
C LEU A 447 -11.32 -13.62 -24.80
N ASP A 448 -12.23 -13.03 -24.05
CA ASP A 448 -13.22 -12.11 -24.61
C ASP A 448 -12.57 -10.82 -25.13
N ASP A 449 -13.32 -10.01 -25.83
CA ASP A 449 -12.78 -8.83 -26.50
C ASP A 449 -12.21 -7.79 -25.48
N ALA A 450 -12.87 -7.61 -24.33
CA ALA A 450 -12.43 -6.67 -23.30
C ALA A 450 -11.12 -7.12 -22.62
N ALA A 451 -11.02 -8.40 -22.27
CA ALA A 451 -9.81 -8.98 -21.69
C ALA A 451 -8.65 -8.96 -22.70
N ARG A 452 -8.94 -9.19 -23.99
CA ARG A 452 -7.95 -9.11 -25.08
C ARG A 452 -7.42 -7.68 -25.23
N ASP A 453 -8.28 -6.68 -25.31
CA ASP A 453 -7.90 -5.27 -25.46
C ASP A 453 -7.06 -4.80 -24.24
N THR A 454 -7.47 -5.19 -23.03
CA THR A 454 -6.72 -4.94 -21.80
C THR A 454 -5.31 -5.54 -21.89
N LEU A 455 -5.20 -6.80 -22.28
CA LEU A 455 -3.91 -7.48 -22.39
C LEU A 455 -3.06 -6.91 -23.52
N GLU A 456 -3.62 -6.56 -24.67
CA GLU A 456 -2.88 -5.91 -25.78
C GLU A 456 -2.31 -4.55 -25.34
N THR A 457 -3.08 -3.74 -24.61
CA THR A 457 -2.60 -2.46 -24.06
C THR A 457 -1.44 -2.68 -23.08
N TYR A 458 -1.57 -3.64 -22.17
CA TYR A 458 -0.51 -3.99 -21.23
C TYR A 458 0.78 -4.46 -21.94
N VAL A 459 0.63 -5.37 -22.90
CA VAL A 459 1.75 -5.97 -23.65
C VAL A 459 2.55 -4.90 -24.41
N HIS A 460 1.88 -3.88 -24.95
CA HIS A 460 2.58 -2.77 -25.59
C HIS A 460 3.48 -2.04 -24.60
N GLY A 461 2.98 -1.70 -23.42
CA GLY A 461 3.79 -1.06 -22.39
C GLY A 461 4.94 -1.95 -21.88
N ALA A 462 4.71 -3.26 -21.72
CA ALA A 462 5.76 -4.20 -21.36
C ALA A 462 6.86 -4.28 -22.45
N ARG A 463 6.48 -4.19 -23.73
CA ARG A 463 7.42 -4.12 -24.86
C ARG A 463 8.27 -2.85 -24.83
N ASP A 464 7.66 -1.71 -24.54
CA ASP A 464 8.37 -0.44 -24.41
C ASP A 464 9.37 -0.50 -23.23
N ALA A 465 8.97 -1.06 -22.10
CA ALA A 465 9.83 -1.28 -20.94
C ALA A 465 11.04 -2.17 -21.25
N ASP A 466 10.82 -3.29 -21.95
CA ASP A 466 11.87 -4.19 -22.44
C ASP A 466 12.85 -3.49 -23.38
N SER A 467 12.31 -2.63 -24.26
CA SER A 467 13.12 -1.83 -25.19
C SER A 467 13.94 -0.76 -24.46
N SER A 468 13.41 -0.15 -23.40
CA SER A 468 14.12 0.81 -22.58
C SER A 468 15.31 0.18 -21.83
N LEU A 469 15.16 -1.09 -21.40
CA LEU A 469 16.26 -1.86 -20.84
C LEU A 469 17.34 -2.14 -21.90
N GLN A 470 16.95 -2.52 -23.13
CA GLN A 470 17.89 -2.74 -24.22
C GLN A 470 18.69 -1.46 -24.55
N LEU A 471 18.06 -0.29 -24.52
CA LEU A 471 18.73 1.00 -24.72
C LEU A 471 19.85 1.22 -23.69
N LEU A 472 19.63 0.92 -22.42
CA LEU A 472 20.65 1.00 -21.36
C LEU A 472 21.79 0.02 -21.59
N ILE A 473 21.48 -1.23 -21.95
CA ILE A 473 22.48 -2.26 -22.26
C ILE A 473 23.36 -1.82 -23.43
N ASP A 474 22.76 -1.34 -24.51
CA ASP A 474 23.47 -0.88 -25.71
C ASP A 474 24.41 0.30 -25.43
N HIS A 475 24.04 1.16 -24.47
CA HIS A 475 24.86 2.25 -24.04
C HIS A 475 26.04 1.77 -23.16
N PHE A 476 25.73 1.09 -22.03
CA PHE A 476 26.75 0.71 -21.07
C PHE A 476 27.68 -0.42 -21.55
N GLN A 477 27.26 -1.22 -22.50
CA GLN A 477 28.13 -2.20 -23.14
C GLN A 477 29.30 -1.56 -23.89
N LYS A 478 29.14 -0.30 -24.35
CA LYS A 478 30.16 0.48 -25.03
C LYS A 478 30.98 1.36 -24.06
N SER A 479 30.52 1.48 -22.83
CA SER A 479 31.20 2.26 -21.80
C SER A 479 32.41 1.50 -21.22
N ASN A 480 33.46 2.22 -20.89
CA ASN A 480 34.60 1.68 -20.14
C ASN A 480 34.36 1.66 -18.62
N GLU A 481 33.26 2.28 -18.14
CA GLU A 481 32.91 2.32 -16.74
C GLU A 481 32.21 1.02 -16.34
N PRO A 482 32.73 0.30 -15.34
CA PRO A 482 32.04 -0.89 -14.84
C PRO A 482 30.64 -0.51 -14.37
N THR A 483 29.65 -1.22 -14.89
CA THR A 483 28.24 -0.92 -14.60
C THR A 483 27.45 -2.23 -14.44
N ILE A 484 26.60 -2.26 -13.40
CA ILE A 484 25.62 -3.31 -13.21
C ILE A 484 24.21 -2.72 -13.24
N ILE A 485 23.31 -3.39 -13.94
CA ILE A 485 21.88 -3.07 -14.02
C ILE A 485 21.09 -4.20 -13.38
N VAL A 486 20.26 -3.87 -12.40
CA VAL A 486 19.28 -4.76 -11.75
C VAL A 486 17.91 -4.28 -12.17
N PHE A 487 17.29 -4.96 -13.12
CA PHE A 487 15.96 -4.63 -13.66
C PHE A 487 14.94 -5.64 -13.16
N TYR A 488 13.80 -5.16 -12.63
CA TYR A 488 12.74 -6.00 -12.09
C TYR A 488 11.39 -5.29 -12.09
N GLY A 489 10.29 -6.08 -12.08
CA GLY A 489 8.95 -5.56 -11.85
C GLY A 489 8.67 -5.33 -10.37
N ASP A 490 7.79 -4.40 -10.05
CA ASP A 490 7.33 -4.18 -8.68
C ASP A 490 6.20 -5.14 -8.28
N HIS A 491 5.23 -5.35 -9.14
CA HIS A 491 4.11 -6.28 -8.95
C HIS A 491 3.50 -6.70 -10.28
N LEU A 492 2.62 -7.71 -10.27
CA LEU A 492 1.83 -8.04 -11.45
C LEU A 492 0.81 -6.92 -11.75
N PRO A 493 0.50 -6.68 -13.03
CA PRO A 493 -0.54 -5.73 -13.43
C PRO A 493 -1.94 -6.19 -13.01
N MET A 494 -2.84 -5.25 -12.74
CA MET A 494 -4.27 -5.55 -12.62
C MET A 494 -4.89 -5.64 -14.02
N LEU A 495 -4.91 -6.85 -14.61
CA LEU A 495 -5.42 -7.10 -15.95
C LEU A 495 -6.93 -7.39 -15.92
N GLY A 496 -7.71 -6.33 -16.03
CA GLY A 496 -9.17 -6.37 -15.95
C GLY A 496 -9.70 -6.34 -14.51
N TYR A 497 -10.99 -6.02 -14.36
CA TYR A 497 -11.67 -6.11 -13.08
C TYR A 497 -11.83 -7.59 -12.69
N ASP A 498 -11.79 -7.88 -11.39
CA ASP A 498 -11.94 -9.25 -10.88
C ASP A 498 -10.94 -10.26 -11.48
N TYR A 499 -9.72 -9.81 -11.80
CA TYR A 499 -8.64 -10.66 -12.36
C TYR A 499 -8.98 -11.32 -13.70
N ASP A 500 -9.79 -10.66 -14.51
CA ASP A 500 -10.45 -11.22 -15.70
C ASP A 500 -9.51 -11.97 -16.63
N VAL A 501 -8.40 -11.35 -17.06
CA VAL A 501 -7.42 -11.99 -17.96
C VAL A 501 -6.79 -13.22 -17.31
N TYR A 502 -6.47 -13.17 -16.04
CA TYR A 502 -5.85 -14.29 -15.31
C TYR A 502 -6.80 -15.48 -15.17
N VAL A 503 -8.09 -15.20 -14.90
CA VAL A 503 -9.12 -16.24 -14.79
C VAL A 503 -9.46 -16.84 -16.16
N GLN A 504 -9.68 -15.99 -17.19
CA GLN A 504 -10.04 -16.45 -18.53
C GLN A 504 -8.91 -17.24 -19.20
N SER A 505 -7.65 -16.86 -18.96
CA SER A 505 -6.50 -17.63 -19.44
C SER A 505 -6.27 -18.94 -18.68
N GLY A 506 -6.82 -19.09 -17.47
CA GLY A 506 -6.57 -20.23 -16.60
C GLY A 506 -5.27 -20.11 -15.79
N PHE A 507 -4.72 -18.91 -15.64
CA PHE A 507 -3.55 -18.66 -14.80
C PHE A 507 -3.88 -18.85 -13.33
N ILE A 508 -5.08 -18.44 -12.92
CA ILE A 508 -5.72 -18.73 -11.63
C ILE A 508 -7.13 -19.30 -11.87
N HIS A 509 -7.64 -20.07 -10.92
CA HIS A 509 -8.92 -20.76 -11.07
C HIS A 509 -10.13 -19.90 -10.67
N THR A 510 -9.94 -18.83 -9.90
CA THR A 510 -10.99 -17.97 -9.37
C THR A 510 -10.48 -16.54 -9.10
N ALA A 511 -11.38 -15.57 -9.23
CA ALA A 511 -11.13 -14.18 -8.86
C ALA A 511 -11.07 -13.95 -7.32
N LYS A 512 -11.41 -14.95 -6.51
CA LYS A 512 -11.39 -14.83 -5.05
C LYS A 512 -10.03 -15.22 -4.49
N SER A 513 -9.24 -14.24 -4.09
CA SER A 513 -7.86 -14.44 -3.62
C SER A 513 -7.76 -15.28 -2.34
N ASP A 514 -8.81 -15.31 -1.52
CA ASP A 514 -8.89 -16.15 -0.31
C ASP A 514 -9.05 -17.65 -0.61
N GLN A 515 -9.34 -18.00 -1.86
CA GLN A 515 -9.47 -19.38 -2.34
C GLN A 515 -8.26 -19.85 -3.15
N TRP A 516 -7.27 -19.00 -3.36
CA TRP A 516 -6.07 -19.37 -4.12
C TRP A 516 -5.24 -20.41 -3.38
N SER A 517 -4.72 -21.35 -4.14
CA SER A 517 -3.68 -22.27 -3.68
C SER A 517 -2.37 -21.50 -3.43
N LEU A 518 -1.43 -22.10 -2.68
CA LEU A 518 -0.10 -21.52 -2.48
C LEU A 518 0.66 -21.33 -3.80
N GLU A 519 0.44 -22.21 -4.79
CA GLU A 519 0.98 -22.05 -6.14
C GLU A 519 0.40 -20.84 -6.86
N GLU A 520 -0.89 -20.59 -6.76
CA GLU A 520 -1.50 -19.40 -7.34
C GLU A 520 -1.07 -18.13 -6.63
N LEU A 521 -0.97 -18.14 -5.29
CA LEU A 521 -0.39 -17.05 -4.53
C LEU A 521 1.04 -16.75 -5.00
N LYS A 522 1.89 -17.78 -5.15
CA LYS A 522 3.23 -17.61 -5.69
C LYS A 522 3.22 -16.98 -7.07
N LYS A 523 2.41 -17.50 -8.00
CA LYS A 523 2.30 -16.95 -9.36
C LYS A 523 1.89 -15.50 -9.36
N MET A 524 0.88 -15.12 -8.57
CA MET A 524 0.30 -13.77 -8.51
C MET A 524 1.21 -12.75 -7.79
N HIS A 525 2.28 -13.23 -7.13
CA HIS A 525 3.28 -12.38 -6.46
C HIS A 525 4.68 -12.51 -7.06
N SER A 526 4.87 -13.30 -8.15
CA SER A 526 6.18 -13.50 -8.76
C SER A 526 6.39 -12.58 -9.95
N VAL A 527 7.37 -11.69 -9.86
CA VAL A 527 7.80 -10.80 -10.93
C VAL A 527 9.20 -11.16 -11.42
N PRO A 528 9.52 -11.04 -12.71
CA PRO A 528 10.85 -11.35 -13.20
C PRO A 528 11.87 -10.32 -12.74
N PHE A 529 13.11 -10.76 -12.53
CA PHE A 529 14.27 -9.88 -12.43
C PHE A 529 15.44 -10.40 -13.26
N VAL A 530 16.28 -9.49 -13.74
CA VAL A 530 17.53 -9.77 -14.45
C VAL A 530 18.62 -8.85 -13.91
N MET A 531 19.87 -9.38 -13.84
CA MET A 531 21.05 -8.61 -13.47
C MET A 531 22.05 -8.69 -14.62
N TRP A 532 22.25 -7.59 -15.33
CA TRP A 532 23.21 -7.45 -16.40
C TRP A 532 24.42 -6.62 -15.95
N SER A 533 25.62 -6.97 -16.42
CA SER A 533 26.84 -6.16 -16.22
C SER A 533 27.68 -6.13 -17.48
N ASN A 534 28.45 -5.05 -17.66
CA ASN A 534 29.46 -4.97 -18.72
C ASN A 534 30.84 -5.51 -18.28
N PHE A 535 30.90 -6.18 -17.15
CA PHE A 535 32.07 -6.90 -16.62
C PHE A 535 31.71 -8.34 -16.27
N ASP A 536 32.73 -9.19 -16.11
CA ASP A 536 32.51 -10.61 -15.82
C ASP A 536 31.83 -10.79 -14.46
N MET A 537 30.68 -11.42 -14.47
CA MET A 537 29.93 -11.85 -13.30
C MET A 537 29.36 -13.24 -13.53
N ALA A 538 29.57 -14.15 -12.56
CA ALA A 538 29.05 -15.51 -12.68
C ALA A 538 27.53 -15.48 -12.80
N LYS A 539 26.99 -16.21 -13.77
CA LYS A 539 25.55 -16.37 -13.99
C LYS A 539 24.93 -17.26 -12.93
N GLU A 540 23.76 -16.90 -12.47
CA GLU A 540 22.96 -17.66 -11.51
C GLU A 540 21.48 -17.62 -11.88
N GLN A 541 20.77 -18.74 -11.69
CA GLN A 541 19.32 -18.81 -11.77
C GLN A 541 18.76 -18.82 -10.37
N VAL A 542 17.95 -17.83 -10.04
CA VAL A 542 17.33 -17.65 -8.72
C VAL A 542 15.85 -18.00 -8.81
N PRO A 543 15.44 -19.20 -8.36
CA PRO A 543 14.04 -19.63 -8.54
C PRO A 543 13.03 -18.73 -7.86
N VAL A 544 13.40 -18.16 -6.70
CA VAL A 544 12.59 -17.21 -5.92
C VAL A 544 13.47 -16.44 -4.93
N LEU A 545 13.17 -15.16 -4.75
CA LEU A 545 13.79 -14.32 -3.73
C LEU A 545 12.79 -13.21 -3.33
N SER A 546 12.55 -12.97 -2.05
CA SER A 546 11.74 -11.83 -1.62
C SER A 546 12.41 -10.50 -1.92
N ASN A 547 11.63 -9.48 -2.25
CA ASN A 547 12.15 -8.12 -2.51
C ASN A 547 13.02 -7.60 -1.36
N SER A 548 12.66 -7.92 -0.10
CA SER A 548 13.44 -7.53 1.08
C SER A 548 14.84 -8.15 1.16
N PHE A 549 15.12 -9.17 0.38
CA PHE A 549 16.44 -9.80 0.31
C PHE A 549 17.25 -9.40 -0.93
N LEU A 550 16.64 -8.72 -1.90
CA LEU A 550 17.29 -8.38 -3.17
C LEU A 550 18.57 -7.57 -2.98
N SER A 551 18.55 -6.55 -2.15
CA SER A 551 19.73 -5.70 -1.91
C SER A 551 20.88 -6.48 -1.27
N ALA A 552 20.59 -7.34 -0.30
CA ALA A 552 21.59 -8.23 0.30
C ALA A 552 22.19 -9.18 -0.75
N TYR A 553 21.35 -9.74 -1.63
CA TYR A 553 21.76 -10.60 -2.73
C TYR A 553 22.67 -9.86 -3.74
N VAL A 554 22.30 -8.64 -4.15
CA VAL A 554 23.12 -7.84 -5.08
C VAL A 554 24.49 -7.51 -4.47
N LEU A 555 24.55 -7.14 -3.19
CA LEU A 555 25.83 -6.89 -2.50
C LEU A 555 26.70 -8.15 -2.43
N ASP A 556 26.11 -9.34 -2.23
CA ASP A 556 26.82 -10.62 -2.29
C ASP A 556 27.42 -10.86 -3.69
N ARG A 557 26.63 -10.62 -4.75
CA ARG A 557 27.08 -10.78 -6.14
C ARG A 557 28.23 -9.84 -6.50
N LEU A 558 28.22 -8.63 -5.93
CA LEU A 558 29.25 -7.63 -6.08
C LEU A 558 30.43 -7.83 -5.12
N GLN A 559 30.39 -8.84 -4.26
CA GLN A 559 31.38 -9.12 -3.20
C GLN A 559 31.64 -7.90 -2.31
N MET A 560 30.60 -7.08 -2.06
CA MET A 560 30.65 -5.91 -1.20
C MET A 560 30.34 -6.28 0.25
N GLU A 561 31.00 -5.57 1.18
CA GLU A 561 30.66 -5.69 2.61
C GLU A 561 29.21 -5.26 2.84
N LYS A 562 28.47 -6.01 3.64
CA LYS A 562 27.07 -5.73 3.94
C LYS A 562 26.91 -5.06 5.30
N PRO A 563 26.02 -4.06 5.45
CA PRO A 563 25.54 -3.66 6.77
C PRO A 563 25.00 -4.87 7.54
N ALA A 564 25.10 -4.85 8.87
CA ALA A 564 24.75 -6.00 9.72
C ALA A 564 23.33 -6.55 9.44
N ALA A 565 22.33 -5.69 9.26
CA ALA A 565 20.98 -6.13 8.93
C ALA A 565 20.88 -6.83 7.57
N LEU A 566 21.59 -6.32 6.53
CA LEU A 566 21.63 -6.96 5.21
C LEU A 566 22.47 -8.25 5.22
N ALA A 567 23.50 -8.34 6.08
CA ALA A 567 24.23 -9.59 6.29
C ALA A 567 23.31 -10.67 6.88
N TYR A 568 22.45 -10.28 7.83
CA TYR A 568 21.44 -11.19 8.36
C TYR A 568 20.44 -11.66 7.28
N ASN A 569 19.97 -10.72 6.46
CA ASN A 569 19.05 -11.02 5.35
C ASN A 569 19.67 -11.99 4.35
N ALA A 570 20.97 -11.84 4.03
CA ALA A 570 21.69 -12.75 3.15
C ALA A 570 21.73 -14.18 3.72
N GLU A 571 21.95 -14.35 5.03
CA GLU A 571 21.93 -15.67 5.66
C GLU A 571 20.51 -16.24 5.79
N LEU A 572 19.52 -15.41 6.13
CA LEU A 572 18.14 -15.85 6.23
C LEU A 572 17.57 -16.30 4.88
N SER A 573 17.89 -15.57 3.81
CA SER A 573 17.43 -15.91 2.45
C SER A 573 17.90 -17.26 1.94
N LYS A 574 19.03 -17.81 2.46
CA LYS A 574 19.48 -19.16 2.16
C LYS A 574 18.57 -20.24 2.75
N LYS A 575 17.85 -19.94 3.83
CA LYS A 575 16.90 -20.85 4.50
C LYS A 575 15.46 -20.60 4.04
N ILE A 576 15.08 -19.35 3.90
CA ILE A 576 13.74 -18.86 3.55
C ILE A 576 13.89 -17.80 2.44
N PRO A 577 14.09 -18.21 1.20
CA PRO A 577 14.21 -17.27 0.09
C PRO A 577 12.91 -16.50 -0.19
N GLY A 578 11.74 -17.08 0.13
CA GLY A 578 10.44 -16.44 -0.05
C GLY A 578 9.75 -16.17 1.29
N LEU A 579 9.44 -14.88 1.58
CA LEU A 579 8.79 -14.48 2.82
C LEU A 579 7.72 -13.42 2.54
N LEU A 580 6.46 -13.86 2.44
CA LEU A 580 5.27 -13.02 2.50
C LEU A 580 4.46 -13.38 3.75
N ARG A 581 3.47 -12.59 4.07
CA ARG A 581 2.61 -12.78 5.25
C ARG A 581 1.88 -14.14 5.26
N ASN A 582 1.44 -14.61 4.10
CA ASN A 582 0.59 -15.80 3.89
C ASN A 582 1.22 -16.82 2.92
N LEU A 583 2.47 -16.60 2.54
CA LEU A 583 3.24 -17.50 1.69
C LEU A 583 4.70 -17.44 2.10
N VAL A 584 5.24 -18.56 2.56
CA VAL A 584 6.67 -18.71 2.88
C VAL A 584 7.23 -19.85 2.03
N ILE A 585 8.37 -19.61 1.41
CA ILE A 585 9.06 -20.61 0.58
C ILE A 585 10.39 -20.90 1.23
N ASP A 586 10.66 -22.18 1.53
CA ASP A 586 11.92 -22.62 2.13
C ASP A 586 13.00 -22.94 1.07
N SER A 587 14.20 -23.27 1.54
CA SER A 587 15.36 -23.62 0.68
C SER A 587 15.11 -24.82 -0.23
N ASP A 588 14.20 -25.72 0.12
CA ASP A 588 13.84 -26.88 -0.69
C ASP A 588 12.74 -26.55 -1.71
N GLY A 589 12.28 -25.29 -1.75
CA GLY A 589 11.21 -24.81 -2.61
C GLY A 589 9.81 -25.20 -2.13
N GLN A 590 9.68 -25.71 -0.89
CA GLN A 590 8.38 -26.04 -0.32
C GLN A 590 7.64 -24.77 0.12
N MET A 591 6.37 -24.74 -0.14
CA MET A 591 5.51 -23.60 0.19
C MET A 591 4.69 -23.86 1.44
N HIS A 592 4.67 -22.86 2.32
CA HIS A 592 3.96 -22.86 3.59
C HIS A 592 3.05 -21.65 3.71
N ALA A 593 1.86 -21.81 4.28
CA ALA A 593 0.94 -20.69 4.55
C ALA A 593 1.42 -19.78 5.72
N SER A 594 2.43 -20.25 6.48
CA SER A 594 3.02 -19.52 7.61
C SER A 594 4.46 -19.97 7.80
N VAL A 595 5.25 -19.20 8.55
CA VAL A 595 6.65 -19.52 8.84
C VAL A 595 6.75 -20.91 9.48
N PRO A 596 7.54 -21.83 8.89
CA PRO A 596 7.73 -23.17 9.45
C PRO A 596 8.50 -23.11 10.77
N ALA A 597 8.24 -24.06 11.68
CA ALA A 597 8.85 -24.08 13.03
C ALA A 597 10.38 -24.08 12.99
N SER A 598 11.00 -24.67 11.96
CA SER A 598 12.45 -24.69 11.74
C SER A 598 13.09 -23.33 11.52
N ALA A 599 12.32 -22.36 10.98
CA ALA A 599 12.79 -21.01 10.68
C ALA A 599 12.20 -19.94 11.61
N ALA A 600 11.27 -20.31 12.49
CA ALA A 600 10.51 -19.36 13.32
C ALA A 600 11.41 -18.44 14.15
N ALA A 601 12.47 -18.98 14.75
CA ALA A 601 13.42 -18.21 15.57
C ALA A 601 14.23 -17.21 14.73
N ASP A 602 14.62 -17.59 13.52
CA ASP A 602 15.39 -16.71 12.64
C ASP A 602 14.50 -15.60 12.05
N VAL A 603 13.28 -15.93 11.67
CA VAL A 603 12.32 -14.91 11.17
C VAL A 603 11.92 -13.94 12.28
N GLU A 604 11.79 -14.39 13.57
CA GLU A 604 11.50 -13.49 14.69
C GLU A 604 12.68 -12.54 14.97
N LYS A 605 13.94 -13.00 14.84
CA LYS A 605 15.12 -12.11 14.92
C LYS A 605 15.11 -11.05 13.82
N TYR A 606 14.73 -11.41 12.58
CA TYR A 606 14.56 -10.45 11.51
C TYR A 606 13.50 -9.41 11.85
N ARG A 607 12.38 -9.83 12.41
CA ARG A 607 11.33 -8.94 12.90
C ARG A 607 11.81 -8.02 14.02
N GLU A 608 12.62 -8.51 14.94
CA GLU A 608 13.22 -7.71 16.02
C GLU A 608 14.20 -6.67 15.48
N LEU A 609 15.04 -7.03 14.49
CA LEU A 609 15.93 -6.09 13.80
C LEU A 609 15.14 -4.95 13.14
N GLN A 610 14.14 -5.28 12.35
CA GLN A 610 13.28 -4.29 11.71
C GLN A 610 12.57 -3.40 12.75
N TYR A 611 12.06 -3.99 13.82
CA TYR A 611 11.42 -3.22 14.88
C TYR A 611 12.39 -2.25 15.56
N ASP A 612 13.62 -2.68 15.84
CA ASP A 612 14.65 -1.83 16.45
C ASP A 612 14.99 -0.62 15.58
N GLU A 613 15.16 -0.81 14.29
CA GLU A 613 15.51 0.25 13.34
C GLU A 613 14.37 1.25 13.12
N MET A 614 13.14 0.78 12.96
CA MET A 614 12.00 1.63 12.60
C MET A 614 11.29 2.25 13.80
N PHE A 615 11.00 1.44 14.83
CA PHE A 615 10.08 1.78 15.92
C PHE A 615 10.73 1.75 17.29
N GLY A 616 11.86 1.03 17.39
CA GLY A 616 12.56 0.77 18.62
C GLY A 616 13.48 1.90 19.06
N LYS A 617 14.42 1.54 19.94
CA LYS A 617 15.40 2.46 20.53
C LYS A 617 16.75 2.44 19.80
N GLN A 618 16.83 1.76 18.65
CA GLN A 618 18.03 1.63 17.84
C GLN A 618 19.23 1.08 18.65
N TYR A 619 18.95 0.06 19.45
CA TYR A 619 19.98 -0.58 20.27
C TYR A 619 21.09 -1.20 19.42
N LEU A 620 20.73 -1.77 18.24
CA LEU A 620 21.69 -2.39 17.33
C LEU A 620 22.81 -1.40 16.92
N ALA A 621 22.44 -0.16 16.59
CA ALA A 621 23.38 0.89 16.18
C ALA A 621 24.46 1.18 17.23
N LYS A 622 24.15 1.00 18.54
CA LYS A 622 25.11 1.18 19.63
C LYS A 622 26.23 0.12 19.63
N TYR A 623 25.96 -1.08 19.13
CA TYR A 623 26.84 -2.24 19.21
C TYR A 623 27.52 -2.58 17.88
N THR A 624 26.96 -2.15 16.74
CA THR A 624 27.54 -2.43 15.41
C THR A 624 28.36 -1.28 14.85
N GLY A 625 28.43 -0.14 15.54
CA GLY A 625 29.12 1.05 15.03
C GLY A 625 28.43 1.71 13.82
N ALA A 626 27.25 1.22 13.44
CA ALA A 626 26.47 1.85 12.39
C ALA A 626 26.06 3.27 12.80
N PRO A 627 26.03 4.25 11.86
CA PRO A 627 25.64 5.60 12.20
C PRO A 627 24.21 5.58 12.78
N SER A 628 24.09 5.96 14.05
CA SER A 628 22.80 6.18 14.70
C SER A 628 22.08 7.29 13.96
N THR A 629 20.85 7.06 13.53
CA THR A 629 20.01 8.08 12.90
C THR A 629 19.74 9.28 13.84
N ALA A 630 19.97 9.11 15.14
CA ALA A 630 19.91 10.19 16.14
C ALA A 630 21.07 11.20 15.98
N ALA A 631 22.22 10.81 15.42
CA ALA A 631 23.38 11.69 15.23
C ALA A 631 23.30 12.52 13.92
N ALA A 632 22.45 12.13 12.98
CA ALA A 632 22.27 12.85 11.71
C ALA A 632 21.24 14.01 11.78
N ALA A 633 20.60 14.22 12.91
CA ALA A 633 19.53 15.21 13.07
C ALA A 633 20.00 16.61 13.47
N ASP A 634 21.33 16.87 13.59
CA ASP A 634 21.81 18.21 13.99
C ASP A 634 23.01 18.67 13.17
N PRO A 635 22.83 19.27 11.98
CA PRO A 635 23.85 20.11 11.35
C PRO A 635 23.43 21.59 11.24
N GLU A 636 22.50 22.13 12.04
CA GLU A 636 22.36 23.58 12.15
C GLU A 636 22.14 23.99 13.60
N GLY A 637 23.27 24.39 14.21
CA GLY A 637 23.32 25.00 15.52
C GLY A 637 22.36 26.18 15.60
N GLY A 638 21.52 26.14 16.64
CA GLY A 638 20.62 27.21 17.00
C GLY A 638 21.33 28.53 17.17
N GLY A 639 21.24 29.39 16.18
CA GLY A 639 21.53 30.82 16.34
C GLY A 639 20.46 31.41 17.29
N ALA A 640 20.87 31.69 18.51
CA ALA A 640 20.09 32.45 19.46
C ALA A 640 19.77 33.84 18.85
N VAL A 641 18.48 34.10 18.62
CA VAL A 641 18.00 35.45 18.30
C VAL A 641 18.09 36.28 19.56
N PRO A 642 18.82 37.44 19.55
CA PRO A 642 18.85 38.33 20.69
C PRO A 642 17.49 39.01 20.88
N ASN A 643 16.97 38.91 22.09
CA ASN A 643 15.86 39.72 22.57
C ASN A 643 16.15 41.21 22.43
N ALA A 644 15.53 41.92 21.53
CA ALA A 644 15.48 43.39 21.52
C ALA A 644 14.16 43.79 22.21
N GLY A 645 14.28 44.08 23.49
CA GLY A 645 13.25 44.79 24.22
C GLY A 645 13.29 46.29 23.95
N GLY A 646 12.09 46.91 24.00
CA GLY A 646 11.87 48.28 24.41
C GLY A 646 11.70 49.31 23.28
N HIS A 647 10.53 49.67 22.90
CA HIS A 647 9.82 50.93 23.20
C HIS A 647 8.43 50.85 22.59
#